data_705d6588a6deb2a36a5bc96c02d6ba0f
#
_entry.id   705d6588a6deb2a36a5bc96c02d6ba0f
#
_cell.length_a   1.000
_cell.length_b   1.000
_cell.length_c   1.000
_cell.angle_alpha   90.00
_cell.angle_beta   90.00
_cell.angle_gamma   90.00
#
_symmetry.space_group_name_H-M   'P 1'
#
loop_
_entity.id
_entity.type
_entity.pdbx_description
1 polymer ?
#
loop_
_entity_poly.entity_id
_entity_poly.type
_entity_poly.pdbx_seq_one_letter_code
_entity_poly.pdbx_strand_id
1 'polypeptide(L)'
;MLTSLNRPLHLAVIGSGPRGLSVLERLVCRLTDEYDQATSQGGPAPRPVVVHLVDNTEIGAGRVWRTDQDPWFTMNTVASQITMYSGDGDQGPARPGAGPSLHEWLVAQTPAGAEPAGPNDYATRAEYGRYLADVYRSVVRALPPHATLDAHRAGVTAVEPRPDGTYRLTLDAEPRRLTCDRVVLATGHPRNEADPFDAAMESFAGRHPVHYLRGDSAADMPLDEATIPAGSTVAIRGLGLSFYDVMLSLTVGRGGEFKAAADGTYTYIPSGREPRIVAGSRSGLPIPARGRNQKSATHSHKPMFLTRAALTATRAARVARTGSAQLDFGADVLPLLLDEIAYVYYTTAHRAQAGVGTGVGAGTETGSGVGTGSADRFARDLADHLHRGQDPAALLASAGLADLPPIDLKALARPFADMRFDGTDAFRTHLLTVMRDDLDQARLGNADGPLKAALDVLRDIRNVVRDAVDFGGLLPASHAEHFERDYLPMNALLSAGPPLERVEQLYALIDQGVVDVAGPHTRFATDETTGTFTVASEQVPGSFAEATALIDARIPTPDLARDTSPLVRRLLADRLVRTFTIQGPDGVHATGGLDVTPAPFRVLDAEGRPHHGLFALGIPTEHTRWFTQVGSSRPGTGQTLFYRDADTIAEALLTSTDTTAAATTATAGVRTDSEAGDTAAADRPLAAAGTARSTS
;
A
#
# COMPACT_ATOMS: atom_id res chain seq x y z
N MET A 1 13.19 35.35 -28.22
CA MET A 1 12.45 34.07 -28.13
C MET A 1 13.21 32.84 -28.70
N LEU A 2 14.16 32.96 -29.57
CA LEU A 2 14.91 31.80 -30.12
C LEU A 2 16.03 31.25 -29.23
N THR A 3 16.41 31.92 -28.15
CA THR A 3 17.50 31.49 -27.23
C THR A 3 17.05 30.56 -26.10
N SER A 4 15.76 30.38 -25.85
CA SER A 4 15.25 29.50 -24.77
C SER A 4 15.15 28.02 -25.17
N LEU A 5 15.06 27.72 -26.48
CA LEU A 5 14.89 26.34 -26.96
C LEU A 5 16.19 25.50 -26.94
N ASN A 6 17.36 26.13 -26.82
CA ASN A 6 18.65 25.43 -26.81
C ASN A 6 19.19 25.10 -25.40
N ARG A 7 18.56 25.61 -24.32
CA ARG A 7 19.01 25.28 -22.96
C ARG A 7 18.42 23.91 -22.55
N PRO A 8 19.24 23.00 -22.00
CA PRO A 8 18.72 21.75 -21.47
C PRO A 8 17.59 21.98 -20.45
N LEU A 9 16.61 21.08 -20.45
CA LEU A 9 15.57 21.01 -19.43
C LEU A 9 16.12 20.19 -18.25
N HIS A 10 16.26 20.81 -17.07
CA HIS A 10 16.73 20.16 -15.87
C HIS A 10 15.53 19.72 -15.00
N LEU A 11 15.41 18.43 -14.75
CA LEU A 11 14.36 17.82 -13.95
C LEU A 11 14.97 17.18 -12.71
N ALA A 12 14.31 17.26 -11.54
CA ALA A 12 14.76 16.57 -10.36
C ALA A 12 13.66 15.63 -9.83
N VAL A 13 14.05 14.39 -9.49
CA VAL A 13 13.21 13.44 -8.75
C VAL A 13 13.89 13.18 -7.40
N ILE A 14 13.22 13.57 -6.31
CA ILE A 14 13.71 13.42 -4.93
C ILE A 14 13.07 12.19 -4.32
N GLY A 15 13.87 11.16 -4.07
CA GLY A 15 13.47 9.81 -3.70
C GLY A 15 13.46 8.87 -4.88
N SER A 16 14.29 7.83 -4.84
CA SER A 16 14.47 6.83 -5.90
C SER A 16 13.77 5.50 -5.63
N GLY A 17 13.01 5.39 -4.54
CA GLY A 17 12.18 4.21 -4.28
C GLY A 17 11.11 3.99 -5.35
N PRO A 18 10.20 3.02 -5.18
CA PRO A 18 9.25 2.62 -6.23
C PRO A 18 8.45 3.75 -6.87
N ARG A 19 8.11 4.81 -6.11
CA ARG A 19 7.36 5.96 -6.65
C ARG A 19 8.22 6.85 -7.55
N GLY A 20 9.43 7.21 -7.10
CA GLY A 20 10.36 7.98 -7.93
C GLY A 20 10.79 7.19 -9.16
N LEU A 21 11.03 5.88 -9.00
CA LEU A 21 11.39 5.00 -10.11
C LEU A 21 10.25 4.86 -11.13
N SER A 22 8.99 4.84 -10.70
CA SER A 22 7.84 4.82 -11.63
C SER A 22 7.73 6.11 -12.45
N VAL A 23 8.00 7.28 -11.83
CA VAL A 23 8.06 8.55 -12.57
C VAL A 23 9.19 8.52 -13.60
N LEU A 24 10.36 8.02 -13.21
CA LEU A 24 11.51 7.90 -14.10
C LEU A 24 11.23 6.94 -15.28
N GLU A 25 10.63 5.81 -15.03
CA GLU A 25 10.22 4.83 -16.05
C GLU A 25 9.26 5.45 -17.07
N ARG A 26 8.21 6.12 -16.61
CA ARG A 26 7.24 6.80 -17.49
C ARG A 26 7.88 7.99 -18.25
N LEU A 27 8.76 8.74 -17.59
CA LEU A 27 9.48 9.85 -18.20
C LEU A 27 10.35 9.37 -19.36
N VAL A 28 11.10 8.26 -19.17
CA VAL A 28 11.97 7.73 -20.23
C VAL A 28 11.15 7.13 -21.38
N CYS A 29 9.99 6.50 -21.11
CA CYS A 29 9.06 6.12 -22.19
C CYS A 29 8.70 7.33 -23.07
N ARG A 30 8.24 8.43 -22.45
CA ARG A 30 7.81 9.64 -23.17
C ARG A 30 8.95 10.31 -23.94
N LEU A 31 10.16 10.36 -23.36
CA LEU A 31 11.35 10.89 -24.03
C LEU A 31 11.74 10.03 -25.23
N THR A 32 11.59 8.70 -25.13
CA THR A 32 11.86 7.79 -26.24
C THR A 32 10.84 7.99 -27.35
N ASP A 33 9.55 8.07 -27.02
CA ASP A 33 8.49 8.34 -28.00
C ASP A 33 8.69 9.68 -28.72
N GLU A 34 9.09 10.75 -28.01
CA GLU A 34 9.40 12.05 -28.58
C GLU A 34 10.58 11.99 -29.55
N TYR A 35 11.65 11.27 -29.16
CA TYR A 35 12.83 11.09 -30.01
C TYR A 35 12.52 10.29 -31.28
N ASP A 36 11.80 9.20 -31.16
CA ASP A 36 11.43 8.35 -32.29
C ASP A 36 10.49 9.07 -33.27
N GLN A 37 9.53 9.85 -32.74
CA GLN A 37 8.65 10.67 -33.53
C GLN A 37 9.43 11.75 -34.31
N ALA A 38 10.32 12.48 -33.64
CA ALA A 38 11.15 13.51 -34.28
C ALA A 38 12.02 12.90 -35.39
N THR A 39 12.65 11.75 -35.12
CA THR A 39 13.55 11.06 -36.07
C THR A 39 12.75 10.51 -37.26
N SER A 40 11.61 9.89 -37.04
CA SER A 40 10.78 9.31 -38.14
C SER A 40 10.21 10.38 -39.06
N GLN A 41 9.94 11.59 -38.55
CA GLN A 41 9.40 12.69 -39.31
C GLN A 41 10.50 13.57 -39.95
N GLY A 42 11.79 13.29 -39.77
CA GLY A 42 12.90 14.13 -40.20
C GLY A 42 12.91 15.52 -39.56
N GLY A 43 12.30 15.64 -38.38
CA GLY A 43 12.21 16.88 -37.62
C GLY A 43 13.51 17.26 -36.92
N PRO A 44 13.56 18.43 -36.27
CA PRO A 44 14.69 18.81 -35.43
C PRO A 44 14.83 17.88 -34.23
N ALA A 45 16.05 17.68 -33.74
CA ALA A 45 16.32 16.92 -32.54
C ALA A 45 15.53 17.52 -31.35
N PRO A 46 14.91 16.67 -30.47
CA PRO A 46 14.22 17.15 -29.28
C PRO A 46 15.15 17.96 -28.36
N ARG A 47 14.54 18.80 -27.52
CA ARG A 47 15.27 19.59 -26.51
C ARG A 47 16.07 18.66 -25.59
N PRO A 48 17.36 18.96 -25.31
CA PRO A 48 18.15 18.19 -24.35
C PRO A 48 17.50 18.18 -22.96
N VAL A 49 17.48 17.01 -22.29
CA VAL A 49 16.92 16.81 -20.94
C VAL A 49 18.00 16.24 -20.02
N VAL A 50 18.14 16.84 -18.83
CA VAL A 50 19.00 16.34 -17.77
C VAL A 50 18.11 15.98 -16.57
N VAL A 51 18.10 14.72 -16.18
CA VAL A 51 17.35 14.23 -15.03
C VAL A 51 18.30 14.05 -13.84
N HIS A 52 18.03 14.72 -12.74
CA HIS A 52 18.73 14.55 -11.47
C HIS A 52 17.89 13.64 -10.58
N LEU A 53 18.36 12.43 -10.31
CA LEU A 53 17.76 11.49 -9.38
C LEU A 53 18.49 11.56 -8.04
N VAL A 54 17.81 11.96 -6.97
CA VAL A 54 18.44 12.21 -5.67
C VAL A 54 17.85 11.29 -4.61
N ASP A 55 18.70 10.52 -3.92
CA ASP A 55 18.31 9.68 -2.78
C ASP A 55 19.46 9.60 -1.78
N ASN A 56 19.18 9.63 -0.50
CA ASN A 56 20.19 9.59 0.54
C ASN A 56 20.59 8.17 0.98
N THR A 57 19.93 7.15 0.44
CA THR A 57 20.18 5.74 0.79
C THR A 57 20.68 4.95 -0.42
N GLU A 58 19.85 4.19 -1.05
CA GLU A 58 20.20 3.32 -2.18
C GLU A 58 19.44 3.74 -3.44
N ILE A 59 20.18 4.14 -4.48
CA ILE A 59 19.60 4.57 -5.75
C ILE A 59 18.85 3.40 -6.41
N GLY A 60 17.57 3.63 -6.72
CA GLY A 60 16.65 2.65 -7.30
C GLY A 60 15.81 1.92 -6.26
N ALA A 61 16.41 1.40 -5.19
CA ALA A 61 15.69 0.69 -4.13
C ALA A 61 15.10 1.64 -3.07
N GLY A 62 15.77 2.76 -2.78
CA GLY A 62 15.40 3.66 -1.71
C GLY A 62 15.62 3.02 -0.32
N ARG A 63 15.15 3.70 0.72
CA ARG A 63 15.38 3.28 2.12
C ARG A 63 14.68 1.96 2.49
N VAL A 64 13.39 1.84 2.14
CA VAL A 64 12.54 0.73 2.63
C VAL A 64 12.92 -0.61 2.00
N TRP A 65 13.47 -0.59 0.80
CA TRP A 65 13.76 -1.79 0.00
C TRP A 65 15.26 -2.00 -0.20
N ARG A 66 16.09 -1.47 0.73
CA ARG A 66 17.55 -1.68 0.69
C ARG A 66 17.90 -3.15 0.48
N THR A 67 18.98 -3.38 -0.27
CA THR A 67 19.43 -4.73 -0.63
C THR A 67 20.21 -5.44 0.48
N ASP A 68 20.54 -4.74 1.56
CA ASP A 68 21.29 -5.24 2.71
C ASP A 68 20.41 -5.76 3.87
N GLN A 69 19.10 -5.91 3.64
CA GLN A 69 18.16 -6.38 4.66
C GLN A 69 18.25 -7.90 4.87
N ASP A 70 17.90 -8.30 6.09
CA ASP A 70 17.88 -9.69 6.49
C ASP A 70 16.83 -10.53 5.73
N PRO A 71 17.09 -11.83 5.51
CA PRO A 71 16.25 -12.69 4.66
C PRO A 71 14.87 -13.01 5.25
N TRP A 72 14.64 -12.81 6.54
CA TRP A 72 13.32 -13.00 7.15
C TRP A 72 12.34 -11.87 6.87
N PHE A 73 12.80 -10.70 6.39
CA PHE A 73 11.91 -9.62 5.96
C PHE A 73 11.34 -9.92 4.56
N THR A 74 10.07 -10.27 4.51
CA THR A 74 9.41 -10.65 3.27
C THR A 74 8.39 -9.60 2.82
N MET A 75 8.08 -9.67 1.53
CA MET A 75 6.92 -8.97 0.96
C MET A 75 5.62 -9.57 1.50
N ASN A 76 4.53 -8.81 1.45
CA ASN A 76 3.19 -9.29 1.78
C ASN A 76 2.28 -9.39 0.54
N THR A 77 2.87 -9.37 -0.65
CA THR A 77 2.21 -9.54 -1.94
C THR A 77 2.99 -10.60 -2.73
N VAL A 78 2.29 -11.52 -3.36
CA VAL A 78 2.92 -12.59 -4.13
C VAL A 78 3.68 -12.04 -5.34
N ALA A 79 4.78 -12.68 -5.70
CA ALA A 79 5.73 -12.16 -6.69
C ALA A 79 5.10 -11.91 -8.07
N SER A 80 4.16 -12.75 -8.51
CA SER A 80 3.48 -12.60 -9.81
C SER A 80 2.61 -11.34 -9.92
N GLN A 81 2.20 -10.77 -8.79
CA GLN A 81 1.36 -9.56 -8.76
C GLN A 81 2.17 -8.26 -8.69
N ILE A 82 3.49 -8.32 -8.71
CA ILE A 82 4.38 -7.16 -8.57
C ILE A 82 5.13 -6.92 -9.88
N THR A 83 5.08 -5.70 -10.40
CA THR A 83 5.92 -5.23 -11.50
C THR A 83 6.24 -3.75 -11.33
N MET A 84 7.40 -3.32 -11.84
CA MET A 84 7.80 -1.92 -11.93
C MET A 84 7.79 -1.39 -13.36
N TYR A 85 7.40 -2.21 -14.32
CA TYR A 85 7.24 -1.81 -15.70
C TYR A 85 5.77 -1.49 -16.00
N SER A 86 5.54 -0.45 -16.77
CA SER A 86 4.18 0.00 -17.14
C SER A 86 3.48 -0.91 -18.16
N GLY A 87 4.22 -1.80 -18.79
CA GLY A 87 3.72 -2.85 -19.69
C GLY A 87 4.36 -4.20 -19.41
N ASP A 88 3.83 -5.23 -20.05
CA ASP A 88 4.35 -6.61 -19.92
C ASP A 88 5.70 -6.78 -20.64
N GLY A 89 6.47 -7.79 -20.24
CA GLY A 89 7.67 -8.20 -20.96
C GLY A 89 7.34 -8.71 -22.36
N ASP A 90 8.25 -8.48 -23.28
CA ASP A 90 8.21 -9.02 -24.64
C ASP A 90 9.50 -9.85 -24.93
N GLN A 91 9.78 -10.16 -26.19
CA GLN A 91 10.99 -10.90 -26.61
C GLN A 91 12.27 -10.06 -26.52
N GLY A 92 12.15 -8.74 -26.27
CA GLY A 92 13.29 -7.82 -26.16
C GLY A 92 13.88 -7.75 -24.74
N PRO A 93 15.00 -7.02 -24.60
CA PRO A 93 15.55 -6.74 -23.28
C PRO A 93 14.61 -5.85 -22.46
N ALA A 94 14.67 -5.98 -21.14
CA ALA A 94 13.90 -5.13 -20.22
C ALA A 94 14.20 -3.64 -20.45
N ARG A 95 13.14 -2.86 -20.62
CA ARG A 95 13.18 -1.41 -20.88
C ARG A 95 11.92 -0.72 -20.36
N PRO A 96 11.90 0.60 -20.21
CA PRO A 96 10.67 1.33 -19.92
C PRO A 96 9.53 0.91 -20.86
N GLY A 97 8.34 0.68 -20.30
CA GLY A 97 7.20 0.20 -21.08
C GLY A 97 7.14 -1.32 -21.33
N ALA A 98 8.23 -2.06 -21.15
CA ALA A 98 8.23 -3.52 -21.35
C ALA A 98 9.29 -4.22 -20.50
N GLY A 99 8.87 -5.03 -19.53
CA GLY A 99 9.81 -5.75 -18.68
C GLY A 99 9.16 -6.82 -17.80
N PRO A 100 9.99 -7.64 -17.12
CA PRO A 100 9.52 -8.76 -16.33
C PRO A 100 8.80 -8.29 -15.05
N SER A 101 7.82 -9.08 -14.62
CA SER A 101 7.33 -9.03 -13.23
C SER A 101 8.43 -9.46 -12.25
N LEU A 102 8.21 -9.23 -10.95
CA LEU A 102 9.12 -9.70 -9.92
C LEU A 102 9.28 -11.23 -9.98
N HIS A 103 8.21 -11.99 -10.22
CA HIS A 103 8.27 -13.44 -10.37
C HIS A 103 9.14 -13.86 -11.57
N GLU A 104 8.90 -13.30 -12.75
CA GLU A 104 9.70 -13.61 -13.95
C GLU A 104 11.19 -13.25 -13.75
N TRP A 105 11.44 -12.14 -13.05
CA TRP A 105 12.80 -11.74 -12.70
C TRP A 105 13.45 -12.73 -11.73
N LEU A 106 12.75 -13.19 -10.67
CA LEU A 106 13.25 -14.19 -9.72
C LEU A 106 13.57 -15.50 -10.42
N VAL A 107 12.69 -15.98 -11.30
CA VAL A 107 12.92 -17.19 -12.10
C VAL A 107 14.18 -17.05 -12.95
N ALA A 108 14.38 -15.90 -13.59
CA ALA A 108 15.58 -15.64 -14.39
C ALA A 108 16.89 -15.55 -13.57
N GLN A 109 16.81 -15.28 -12.27
CA GLN A 109 17.96 -15.25 -11.35
C GLN A 109 18.24 -16.61 -10.70
N THR A 110 17.37 -17.62 -10.90
CA THR A 110 17.52 -18.92 -10.25
C THR A 110 18.77 -19.63 -10.75
N PRO A 111 19.70 -20.06 -9.87
CA PRO A 111 20.88 -20.82 -10.26
C PRO A 111 20.52 -22.16 -10.95
N ALA A 112 21.35 -22.61 -11.87
CA ALA A 112 21.13 -23.89 -12.52
C ALA A 112 21.07 -25.05 -11.51
N GLY A 113 19.95 -25.81 -11.55
CA GLY A 113 19.69 -26.92 -10.64
C GLY A 113 18.99 -26.57 -9.33
N ALA A 114 18.72 -25.29 -9.07
CA ALA A 114 17.86 -24.87 -7.98
C ALA A 114 16.38 -24.81 -8.42
N GLU A 115 15.46 -24.99 -7.48
CA GLU A 115 14.03 -24.86 -7.73
C GLU A 115 13.68 -23.37 -7.94
N PRO A 116 13.01 -23.01 -9.04
CA PRO A 116 12.61 -21.61 -9.27
C PRO A 116 11.48 -21.20 -8.33
N ALA A 117 11.45 -19.91 -8.01
CA ALA A 117 10.35 -19.34 -7.24
C ALA A 117 9.00 -19.54 -7.96
N GLY A 118 7.99 -19.94 -7.21
CA GLY A 118 6.62 -20.06 -7.70
C GLY A 118 5.95 -18.68 -7.86
N PRO A 119 4.89 -18.58 -8.68
CA PRO A 119 4.19 -17.31 -8.91
C PRO A 119 3.50 -16.76 -7.65
N ASN A 120 3.19 -17.62 -6.69
CA ASN A 120 2.55 -17.28 -5.43
C ASN A 120 3.54 -17.19 -4.25
N ASP A 121 4.83 -17.28 -4.50
CA ASP A 121 5.83 -17.12 -3.46
C ASP A 121 6.01 -15.63 -3.10
N TYR A 122 6.49 -15.43 -1.90
CA TYR A 122 6.76 -14.10 -1.36
C TYR A 122 8.27 -13.83 -1.38
N ALA A 123 8.69 -12.91 -2.21
CA ALA A 123 10.09 -12.48 -2.24
C ALA A 123 10.50 -11.84 -0.90
N THR A 124 11.78 -11.90 -0.57
CA THR A 124 12.35 -11.06 0.49
C THR A 124 12.37 -9.59 0.07
N ARG A 125 12.41 -8.67 1.03
CA ARG A 125 12.54 -7.23 0.73
C ARG A 125 13.86 -6.93 0.01
N ALA A 126 14.94 -7.62 0.36
CA ALA A 126 16.23 -7.50 -0.32
C ALA A 126 16.18 -7.96 -1.79
N GLU A 127 15.44 -9.03 -2.10
CA GLU A 127 15.21 -9.47 -3.49
C GLU A 127 14.40 -8.44 -4.28
N TYR A 128 13.35 -7.90 -3.69
CA TYR A 128 12.61 -6.81 -4.31
C TYR A 128 13.50 -5.58 -4.53
N GLY A 129 14.37 -5.23 -3.58
CA GLY A 129 15.37 -4.17 -3.74
C GLY A 129 16.31 -4.41 -4.92
N ARG A 130 16.81 -5.64 -5.08
CA ARG A 130 17.64 -6.03 -6.24
C ARG A 130 16.88 -5.90 -7.56
N TYR A 131 15.60 -6.32 -7.57
CA TYR A 131 14.72 -6.10 -8.72
C TYR A 131 14.57 -4.62 -9.06
N LEU A 132 14.32 -3.76 -8.06
CA LEU A 132 14.23 -2.32 -8.27
C LEU A 132 15.53 -1.72 -8.84
N ALA A 133 16.69 -2.18 -8.35
CA ALA A 133 17.98 -1.77 -8.88
C ALA A 133 18.19 -2.23 -10.35
N ASP A 134 17.67 -3.40 -10.74
CA ASP A 134 17.68 -3.86 -12.13
C ASP A 134 16.75 -3.03 -13.02
N VAL A 135 15.56 -2.68 -12.53
CA VAL A 135 14.64 -1.77 -13.22
C VAL A 135 15.32 -0.42 -13.44
N TYR A 136 15.95 0.15 -12.42
CA TYR A 136 16.72 1.39 -12.55
C TYR A 136 17.79 1.28 -13.64
N ARG A 137 18.59 0.21 -13.64
CA ARG A 137 19.62 -0.02 -14.67
C ARG A 137 19.03 -0.15 -16.08
N SER A 138 17.87 -0.79 -16.22
CA SER A 138 17.19 -0.91 -17.51
C SER A 138 16.70 0.44 -18.04
N VAL A 139 16.17 1.28 -17.14
CA VAL A 139 15.71 2.64 -17.45
C VAL A 139 16.89 3.52 -17.90
N VAL A 140 18.03 3.47 -17.18
CA VAL A 140 19.22 4.24 -17.53
C VAL A 140 19.76 3.82 -18.91
N ARG A 141 19.79 2.51 -19.20
CA ARG A 141 20.26 2.02 -20.52
C ARG A 141 19.35 2.43 -21.68
N ALA A 142 18.09 2.70 -21.42
CA ALA A 142 17.10 3.05 -22.44
C ALA A 142 16.95 4.55 -22.67
N LEU A 143 17.77 5.39 -22.01
CA LEU A 143 17.73 6.84 -22.23
C LEU A 143 18.01 7.18 -23.71
N PRO A 144 17.15 7.97 -24.37
CA PRO A 144 17.40 8.40 -25.73
C PRO A 144 18.57 9.40 -25.80
N PRO A 145 19.22 9.61 -26.97
CA PRO A 145 20.45 10.40 -27.11
C PRO A 145 20.37 11.84 -26.62
N HIS A 146 19.19 12.44 -26.56
CA HIS A 146 18.97 13.80 -26.08
C HIS A 146 18.74 13.91 -24.58
N ALA A 147 18.73 12.76 -23.84
CA ALA A 147 18.50 12.72 -22.41
C ALA A 147 19.68 12.13 -21.65
N THR A 148 19.98 12.70 -20.48
CA THR A 148 20.99 12.18 -19.54
C THR A 148 20.40 12.07 -18.14
N LEU A 149 20.97 11.18 -17.31
CA LEU A 149 20.58 11.01 -15.92
C LEU A 149 21.82 11.08 -15.02
N ASP A 150 21.75 12.02 -14.07
CA ASP A 150 22.73 12.19 -12.99
C ASP A 150 22.13 11.70 -11.68
N ALA A 151 22.68 10.62 -11.12
CA ALA A 151 22.26 10.08 -9.85
C ALA A 151 23.11 10.65 -8.71
N HIS A 152 22.46 11.18 -7.67
CA HIS A 152 23.11 11.81 -6.52
C HIS A 152 22.73 11.04 -5.24
N ARG A 153 23.71 10.44 -4.58
CA ARG A 153 23.52 9.84 -3.24
C ARG A 153 23.65 10.93 -2.19
N ALA A 154 22.57 11.66 -1.97
CA ALA A 154 22.51 12.81 -1.07
C ALA A 154 21.10 13.04 -0.55
N GLY A 155 20.97 13.70 0.61
CA GLY A 155 19.72 14.24 1.10
C GLY A 155 19.47 15.65 0.56
N VAL A 156 18.25 15.93 0.12
CA VAL A 156 17.82 17.30 -0.19
C VAL A 156 17.38 17.98 1.09
N THR A 157 17.98 19.13 1.41
CA THR A 157 17.66 19.89 2.63
C THR A 157 16.83 21.14 2.37
N ALA A 158 16.80 21.63 1.12
CA ALA A 158 15.95 22.75 0.72
C ALA A 158 15.61 22.68 -0.77
N VAL A 159 14.43 23.20 -1.11
CA VAL A 159 13.99 23.50 -2.48
C VAL A 159 13.49 24.93 -2.48
N GLU A 160 14.15 25.81 -3.23
CA GLU A 160 13.89 27.25 -3.24
C GLU A 160 13.47 27.69 -4.65
N PRO A 161 12.25 28.24 -4.84
CA PRO A 161 11.85 28.83 -6.11
C PRO A 161 12.69 30.09 -6.39
N ARG A 162 13.02 30.31 -7.67
CA ARG A 162 13.80 31.45 -8.14
C ARG A 162 12.96 32.36 -9.03
N PRO A 163 13.34 33.67 -9.14
CA PRO A 163 12.60 34.61 -9.99
C PRO A 163 12.53 34.23 -11.47
N ASP A 164 13.51 33.41 -11.95
CA ASP A 164 13.57 32.93 -13.32
C ASP A 164 12.65 31.70 -13.58
N GLY A 165 11.85 31.31 -12.58
CA GLY A 165 10.93 30.17 -12.66
C GLY A 165 11.60 28.82 -12.42
N THR A 166 12.90 28.77 -12.13
CA THR A 166 13.60 27.52 -11.75
C THR A 166 13.54 27.29 -10.24
N TYR A 167 14.00 26.12 -9.80
CA TYR A 167 14.15 25.74 -8.40
C TYR A 167 15.62 25.48 -8.08
N ARG A 168 16.12 26.01 -6.97
CA ARG A 168 17.42 25.65 -6.44
C ARG A 168 17.25 24.60 -5.37
N LEU A 169 17.90 23.44 -5.55
CA LEU A 169 17.98 22.39 -4.56
C LEU A 169 19.29 22.52 -3.80
N THR A 170 19.24 22.40 -2.47
CA THR A 170 20.43 22.29 -1.61
C THR A 170 20.53 20.85 -1.13
N LEU A 171 21.73 20.26 -1.30
CA LEU A 171 22.04 18.90 -0.90
C LEU A 171 23.01 18.87 0.28
N ASP A 172 22.98 17.81 1.07
CA ASP A 172 23.90 17.58 2.20
C ASP A 172 25.27 17.02 1.75
N ALA A 173 25.39 16.59 0.47
CA ALA A 173 26.62 16.11 -0.16
C ALA A 173 26.89 16.83 -1.48
N GLU A 174 28.05 16.62 -2.11
CA GLU A 174 28.37 17.19 -3.42
C GLU A 174 27.58 16.50 -4.56
N PRO A 175 27.14 17.27 -5.60
CA PRO A 175 27.22 18.72 -5.68
C PRO A 175 26.26 19.40 -4.70
N ARG A 176 26.73 20.40 -3.96
CA ARG A 176 25.95 21.04 -2.90
C ARG A 176 24.69 21.74 -3.39
N ARG A 177 24.60 22.05 -4.66
CA ARG A 177 23.48 22.78 -5.26
C ARG A 177 23.19 22.29 -6.67
N LEU A 178 21.89 22.10 -6.95
CA LEU A 178 21.37 21.87 -8.29
C LEU A 178 20.38 22.97 -8.64
N THR A 179 20.29 23.31 -9.94
CA THR A 179 19.24 24.20 -10.45
C THR A 179 18.40 23.41 -11.42
N CYS A 180 17.11 23.32 -11.15
CA CYS A 180 16.18 22.51 -11.92
C CYS A 180 14.97 23.35 -12.37
N ASP A 181 14.45 23.05 -13.55
CA ASP A 181 13.22 23.67 -14.05
C ASP A 181 12.00 23.10 -13.32
N ARG A 182 12.05 21.82 -12.91
CA ARG A 182 10.95 21.11 -12.26
C ARG A 182 11.45 20.09 -11.27
N VAL A 183 10.63 19.84 -10.24
CA VAL A 183 10.98 18.99 -9.10
C VAL A 183 9.80 18.09 -8.74
N VAL A 184 10.06 16.80 -8.49
CA VAL A 184 9.10 15.82 -7.97
C VAL A 184 9.54 15.37 -6.60
N LEU A 185 8.63 15.48 -5.61
CA LEU A 185 8.81 14.96 -4.26
C LEU A 185 8.22 13.54 -4.18
N ALA A 186 9.08 12.53 -4.08
CA ALA A 186 8.73 11.13 -3.88
C ALA A 186 9.45 10.55 -2.65
N THR A 187 9.51 11.33 -1.56
CA THR A 187 10.42 11.17 -0.42
C THR A 187 10.11 9.99 0.51
N GLY A 188 8.97 9.32 0.37
CA GLY A 188 8.63 8.16 1.19
C GLY A 188 8.16 8.51 2.61
N HIS A 189 8.31 7.56 3.55
CA HIS A 189 7.81 7.70 4.93
C HIS A 189 8.58 8.76 5.72
N PRO A 190 7.87 9.70 6.38
CA PRO A 190 8.50 10.70 7.24
C PRO A 190 8.92 10.10 8.58
N ARG A 191 9.78 10.84 9.30
CA ARG A 191 9.96 10.72 10.74
C ARG A 191 9.26 11.90 11.39
N ASN A 192 8.25 11.62 12.19
CA ASN A 192 7.50 12.66 12.90
C ASN A 192 8.19 13.08 14.20
N GLU A 193 7.87 14.25 14.71
CA GLU A 193 8.15 14.59 16.12
C GLU A 193 7.51 13.56 17.05
N ALA A 194 8.11 13.38 18.23
CA ALA A 194 7.57 12.49 19.24
C ALA A 194 6.13 12.92 19.61
N ASP A 195 5.22 11.95 19.64
CA ASP A 195 3.92 12.17 20.26
C ASP A 195 4.05 12.18 21.81
N PRO A 196 3.00 12.53 22.56
CA PRO A 196 3.08 12.55 24.03
C PRO A 196 3.47 11.19 24.64
N PHE A 197 3.07 10.07 24.01
CA PHE A 197 3.47 8.74 24.47
C PHE A 197 4.95 8.50 24.18
N ASP A 198 5.40 8.74 22.94
CA ASP A 198 6.81 8.60 22.55
C ASP A 198 7.71 9.45 23.46
N ALA A 199 7.35 10.72 23.67
CA ALA A 199 8.13 11.64 24.50
C ALA A 199 8.23 11.17 25.98
N ALA A 200 7.15 10.60 26.52
CA ALA A 200 7.14 10.03 27.85
C ALA A 200 8.07 8.81 27.95
N MET A 201 7.98 7.87 26.98
CA MET A 201 8.81 6.66 26.94
C MET A 201 10.30 6.99 26.70
N GLU A 202 10.60 7.92 25.79
CA GLU A 202 11.96 8.39 25.55
C GLU A 202 12.56 9.07 26.79
N SER A 203 11.79 9.94 27.45
CA SER A 203 12.21 10.61 28.69
C SER A 203 12.49 9.61 29.82
N PHE A 204 11.66 8.58 29.96
CA PHE A 204 11.86 7.52 30.94
C PHE A 204 13.13 6.71 30.63
N ALA A 205 13.29 6.25 29.38
CA ALA A 205 14.47 5.50 28.96
C ALA A 205 15.78 6.31 29.13
N GLY A 206 15.70 7.64 29.01
CA GLY A 206 16.84 8.51 29.26
C GLY A 206 17.30 8.59 30.74
N ARG A 207 16.46 8.12 31.70
CA ARG A 207 16.77 8.15 33.16
C ARG A 207 17.00 6.76 33.74
N HIS A 208 16.60 5.70 33.04
CA HIS A 208 16.67 4.32 33.52
C HIS A 208 17.45 3.43 32.56
N PRO A 209 18.01 2.28 32.97
CA PRO A 209 18.76 1.35 32.12
C PRO A 209 17.81 0.48 31.28
N VAL A 210 16.94 1.12 30.49
CA VAL A 210 15.95 0.48 29.62
C VAL A 210 15.96 1.12 28.24
N HIS A 211 15.43 0.44 27.24
CA HIS A 211 15.45 0.90 25.85
C HIS A 211 14.03 1.12 25.31
N TYR A 212 13.74 2.31 24.80
CA TYR A 212 12.56 2.60 24.01
C TYR A 212 12.93 2.72 22.53
N LEU A 213 12.33 1.87 21.70
CA LEU A 213 12.52 1.88 20.24
C LEU A 213 11.22 2.38 19.58
N ARG A 214 11.28 3.61 19.06
CA ARG A 214 10.17 4.22 18.34
C ARG A 214 9.84 3.46 17.06
N GLY A 215 8.58 3.57 16.62
CA GLY A 215 8.10 2.98 15.39
C GLY A 215 8.89 3.43 14.15
N ASP A 216 9.48 2.46 13.46
CA ASP A 216 10.18 2.59 12.19
C ASP A 216 10.17 1.22 11.48
N SER A 217 10.88 1.10 10.35
CA SER A 217 11.17 -0.21 9.75
C SER A 217 12.01 -1.04 10.72
N ALA A 218 11.65 -2.31 10.93
CA ALA A 218 12.43 -3.21 11.78
C ALA A 218 13.90 -3.34 11.30
N ALA A 219 14.15 -3.22 10.00
CA ALA A 219 15.49 -3.21 9.43
C ALA A 219 16.36 -1.99 9.85
N ASP A 220 15.74 -0.95 10.39
CA ASP A 220 16.42 0.27 10.87
C ASP A 220 16.45 0.37 12.39
N MET A 221 15.86 -0.60 13.11
CA MET A 221 15.85 -0.66 14.57
C MET A 221 17.06 -1.44 15.10
N PRO A 222 17.68 -1.01 16.23
CA PRO A 222 18.75 -1.75 16.89
C PRO A 222 18.16 -2.94 17.67
N LEU A 223 17.83 -4.03 16.96
CA LEU A 223 17.25 -5.24 17.55
C LEU A 223 18.31 -6.30 17.94
N ASP A 224 19.55 -5.90 18.09
CA ASP A 224 20.67 -6.76 18.48
C ASP A 224 20.69 -7.10 19.98
N GLU A 225 21.58 -8.02 20.38
CA GLU A 225 21.71 -8.45 21.78
C GLU A 225 22.33 -7.39 22.71
N ALA A 226 23.02 -6.40 22.17
CA ALA A 226 23.55 -5.31 22.98
C ALA A 226 22.41 -4.39 23.47
N THR A 227 21.40 -4.20 22.63
CA THR A 227 20.21 -3.39 22.97
C THR A 227 19.17 -4.23 23.72
N ILE A 228 18.95 -5.49 23.31
CA ILE A 228 17.95 -6.40 23.88
C ILE A 228 18.65 -7.70 24.26
N PRO A 229 19.14 -7.84 25.50
CA PRO A 229 19.89 -9.02 25.93
C PRO A 229 19.07 -10.31 25.88
N ALA A 230 19.75 -11.44 25.65
CA ALA A 230 19.14 -12.77 25.74
C ALA A 230 18.47 -12.98 27.10
N GLY A 231 17.29 -13.58 27.10
CA GLY A 231 16.50 -13.86 28.32
C GLY A 231 15.87 -12.62 28.97
N SER A 232 16.15 -11.39 28.50
CA SER A 232 15.44 -10.21 28.96
C SER A 232 13.97 -10.22 28.51
N THR A 233 13.11 -9.43 29.16
CA THR A 233 11.72 -9.25 28.69
C THR A 233 11.63 -8.01 27.82
N VAL A 234 11.04 -8.18 26.62
CA VAL A 234 10.73 -7.08 25.70
C VAL A 234 9.22 -6.94 25.55
N ALA A 235 8.72 -5.72 25.71
CA ALA A 235 7.34 -5.36 25.40
C ALA A 235 7.24 -4.87 23.96
N ILE A 236 6.23 -5.33 23.19
CA ILE A 236 6.01 -4.89 21.80
C ILE A 236 4.61 -4.29 21.67
N ARG A 237 4.56 -3.02 21.29
CA ARG A 237 3.32 -2.26 21.06
C ARG A 237 2.90 -2.37 19.60
N GLY A 238 1.81 -3.08 19.34
CA GLY A 238 1.28 -3.33 18.00
C GLY A 238 1.41 -4.78 17.57
N LEU A 239 0.39 -5.29 16.87
CA LEU A 239 0.30 -6.67 16.38
C LEU A 239 0.03 -6.69 14.86
N GLY A 240 0.45 -5.63 14.14
CA GLY A 240 0.35 -5.49 12.69
C GLY A 240 1.52 -6.13 11.94
N LEU A 241 1.72 -5.76 10.66
CA LEU A 241 2.79 -6.33 9.82
C LEU A 241 4.20 -6.12 10.39
N SER A 242 4.50 -4.93 10.91
CA SER A 242 5.82 -4.64 11.50
C SER A 242 6.12 -5.47 12.74
N PHE A 243 5.10 -5.95 13.45
CA PHE A 243 5.27 -6.88 14.57
C PHE A 243 5.93 -8.18 14.12
N TYR A 244 5.53 -8.72 12.96
CA TYR A 244 6.13 -9.96 12.44
C TYR A 244 7.62 -9.78 12.09
N ASP A 245 7.98 -8.62 11.56
CA ASP A 245 9.38 -8.31 11.28
C ASP A 245 10.22 -8.24 12.57
N VAL A 246 9.72 -7.53 13.60
CA VAL A 246 10.36 -7.42 14.91
C VAL A 246 10.46 -8.80 15.59
N MET A 247 9.37 -9.56 15.58
CA MET A 247 9.31 -10.92 16.15
C MET A 247 10.35 -11.83 15.51
N LEU A 248 10.45 -11.85 14.16
CA LEU A 248 11.42 -12.68 13.45
C LEU A 248 12.87 -12.23 13.72
N SER A 249 13.11 -10.93 13.85
CA SER A 249 14.44 -10.42 14.24
C SER A 249 14.84 -10.88 15.64
N LEU A 250 13.89 -11.00 16.57
CA LEU A 250 14.12 -11.42 17.95
C LEU A 250 14.09 -12.96 18.14
N THR A 251 13.73 -13.72 17.13
CA THR A 251 13.66 -15.19 17.14
C THR A 251 14.63 -15.80 16.12
N VAL A 252 14.27 -15.81 14.84
CA VAL A 252 15.12 -16.31 13.75
C VAL A 252 16.44 -15.53 13.66
N GLY A 253 16.38 -14.21 13.78
CA GLY A 253 17.57 -13.35 13.82
C GLY A 253 18.47 -13.61 15.01
N ARG A 254 18.00 -14.32 16.04
CA ARG A 254 18.77 -14.79 17.18
C ARG A 254 19.25 -16.24 17.03
N GLY A 255 19.04 -16.86 15.85
CA GLY A 255 19.45 -18.21 15.53
C GLY A 255 18.46 -19.30 15.91
N GLY A 256 17.23 -18.94 16.27
CA GLY A 256 16.15 -19.91 16.42
C GLY A 256 15.63 -20.40 15.07
N GLU A 257 15.05 -21.58 15.02
CA GLU A 257 14.61 -22.22 13.77
C GLU A 257 13.16 -22.71 13.85
N PHE A 258 12.43 -22.56 12.75
CA PHE A 258 11.13 -23.19 12.57
C PHE A 258 11.28 -24.51 11.81
N LYS A 259 10.75 -25.60 12.36
CA LYS A 259 10.65 -26.89 11.67
C LYS A 259 9.21 -27.16 11.27
N ALA A 260 8.98 -27.29 9.96
CA ALA A 260 7.69 -27.68 9.43
C ALA A 260 7.45 -29.18 9.62
N ALA A 261 6.27 -29.57 10.13
CA ALA A 261 5.79 -30.92 10.13
C ALA A 261 5.07 -31.27 8.81
N ALA A 262 4.82 -32.54 8.58
CA ALA A 262 4.18 -33.02 7.34
C ALA A 262 2.74 -32.49 7.15
N ASP A 263 2.07 -32.08 8.22
CA ASP A 263 0.73 -31.49 8.22
C ASP A 263 0.73 -29.96 8.02
N GLY A 264 1.92 -29.36 7.82
CA GLY A 264 2.11 -27.93 7.62
C GLY A 264 2.15 -27.12 8.92
N THR A 265 2.09 -27.75 10.10
CA THR A 265 2.31 -27.06 11.36
C THR A 265 3.80 -26.78 11.59
N TYR A 266 4.10 -25.77 12.41
CA TYR A 266 5.47 -25.44 12.79
C TYR A 266 5.75 -25.76 14.25
N THR A 267 6.98 -26.21 14.52
CA THR A 267 7.59 -26.25 15.84
C THR A 267 8.76 -25.29 15.85
N TYR A 268 8.83 -24.40 16.83
CA TYR A 268 9.97 -23.52 17.00
C TYR A 268 11.04 -24.16 17.88
N ILE A 269 12.28 -24.08 17.45
CA ILE A 269 13.45 -24.56 18.21
C ILE A 269 14.24 -23.34 18.65
N PRO A 270 14.19 -22.98 19.95
CA PRO A 270 14.89 -21.82 20.44
C PRO A 270 16.41 -22.01 20.40
N SER A 271 17.14 -20.94 20.12
CA SER A 271 18.61 -20.90 20.22
C SER A 271 19.12 -20.69 21.66
N GLY A 272 18.23 -20.23 22.55
CA GLY A 272 18.57 -19.77 23.90
C GLY A 272 19.06 -18.31 23.97
N ARG A 273 19.03 -17.60 22.83
CA ARG A 273 19.43 -16.18 22.72
C ARG A 273 18.25 -15.24 22.55
N GLU A 274 17.04 -15.79 22.54
CA GLU A 274 15.81 -15.00 22.43
C GLU A 274 15.51 -14.23 23.73
N PRO A 275 14.94 -13.01 23.65
CA PRO A 275 14.25 -12.42 24.77
C PRO A 275 12.87 -13.06 24.96
N ARG A 276 12.28 -12.94 26.13
CA ARG A 276 10.86 -13.18 26.34
C ARG A 276 10.06 -12.05 25.72
N ILE A 277 9.15 -12.34 24.79
CA ILE A 277 8.37 -11.36 24.06
C ILE A 277 6.98 -11.25 24.67
N VAL A 278 6.57 -10.04 25.11
CA VAL A 278 5.21 -9.75 25.56
C VAL A 278 4.62 -8.68 24.65
N ALA A 279 3.73 -9.06 23.75
CA ALA A 279 3.15 -8.16 22.77
C ALA A 279 1.70 -7.76 23.12
N GLY A 280 1.25 -6.64 22.58
CA GLY A 280 -0.14 -6.22 22.80
C GLY A 280 -0.66 -5.15 21.86
N SER A 281 -1.97 -5.06 21.76
CA SER A 281 -2.69 -4.09 20.96
C SER A 281 -4.06 -3.75 21.54
N ARG A 282 -4.78 -2.85 20.88
CA ARG A 282 -6.17 -2.53 21.27
C ARG A 282 -7.13 -3.70 21.12
N SER A 283 -6.99 -4.49 20.05
CA SER A 283 -7.82 -5.66 19.79
C SER A 283 -7.35 -6.91 20.53
N GLY A 284 -6.08 -7.00 20.91
CA GLY A 284 -5.44 -8.23 21.37
C GLY A 284 -5.28 -9.29 20.27
N LEU A 285 -5.70 -9.00 19.06
CA LEU A 285 -5.63 -9.90 17.91
C LEU A 285 -4.41 -9.54 17.03
N PRO A 286 -3.49 -10.46 16.74
CA PRO A 286 -2.54 -10.32 15.65
C PRO A 286 -3.26 -10.17 14.32
N ILE A 287 -2.66 -9.40 13.40
CA ILE A 287 -3.24 -9.25 12.06
C ILE A 287 -3.44 -10.63 11.40
N PRO A 288 -4.66 -10.94 10.92
CA PRO A 288 -4.99 -12.26 10.36
C PRO A 288 -4.22 -12.58 9.07
N ALA A 289 -4.09 -13.86 8.75
CA ALA A 289 -3.42 -14.33 7.55
C ALA A 289 -4.15 -13.90 6.27
N ARG A 290 -3.41 -13.61 5.23
CA ARG A 290 -3.99 -13.53 3.87
C ARG A 290 -4.49 -14.91 3.43
N GLY A 291 -5.59 -14.95 2.71
CA GLY A 291 -5.98 -16.16 1.99
C GLY A 291 -4.91 -16.58 0.99
N ARG A 292 -4.65 -17.89 0.89
CA ARG A 292 -3.79 -18.44 -0.17
C ARG A 292 -4.21 -17.85 -1.51
N ASN A 293 -3.25 -17.30 -2.26
CA ASN A 293 -3.59 -16.62 -3.50
C ASN A 293 -4.04 -17.61 -4.57
N GLN A 294 -5.24 -17.38 -5.09
CA GLN A 294 -5.85 -18.12 -6.19
C GLN A 294 -6.18 -17.20 -7.38
N LYS A 295 -5.99 -15.89 -7.20
CA LYS A 295 -6.28 -14.88 -8.22
C LYS A 295 -5.07 -14.69 -9.13
N SER A 296 -5.30 -14.66 -10.45
CA SER A 296 -4.25 -14.32 -11.42
C SER A 296 -3.76 -12.88 -11.24
N ALA A 297 -2.61 -12.56 -11.81
CA ALA A 297 -2.08 -11.19 -11.82
C ALA A 297 -3.00 -10.19 -12.56
N THR A 298 -3.84 -10.68 -13.47
CA THR A 298 -4.80 -9.88 -14.24
C THR A 298 -6.21 -9.91 -13.67
N HIS A 299 -6.44 -10.58 -12.53
CA HIS A 299 -7.75 -10.62 -11.89
C HIS A 299 -8.20 -9.21 -11.53
N SER A 300 -9.45 -8.88 -11.88
CA SER A 300 -10.10 -7.62 -11.53
C SER A 300 -11.49 -7.92 -10.98
N HIS A 301 -11.74 -7.51 -9.74
CA HIS A 301 -13.07 -7.55 -9.15
C HIS A 301 -13.98 -6.52 -9.85
N LYS A 302 -15.18 -6.94 -10.23
CA LYS A 302 -16.20 -6.05 -10.79
C LYS A 302 -17.21 -5.73 -9.70
N PRO A 303 -17.19 -4.54 -9.11
CA PRO A 303 -18.10 -4.19 -8.04
C PRO A 303 -19.54 -4.08 -8.53
N MET A 304 -20.49 -4.58 -7.74
CA MET A 304 -21.92 -4.54 -8.00
C MET A 304 -22.64 -3.42 -7.24
N PHE A 305 -22.24 -3.17 -6.01
CA PHE A 305 -22.90 -2.21 -5.10
C PHE A 305 -22.08 -0.92 -4.97
N LEU A 306 -20.84 -1.00 -4.54
CA LEU A 306 -19.97 0.16 -4.43
C LEU A 306 -19.31 0.45 -5.78
N THR A 307 -20.06 1.06 -6.68
CA THR A 307 -19.60 1.44 -8.02
C THR A 307 -19.41 2.96 -8.14
N ARG A 308 -18.64 3.39 -9.16
CA ARG A 308 -18.52 4.83 -9.48
C ARG A 308 -19.87 5.44 -9.84
N ALA A 309 -20.73 4.70 -10.51
CA ALA A 309 -22.08 5.15 -10.84
C ALA A 309 -22.93 5.36 -9.58
N ALA A 310 -22.90 4.43 -8.62
CA ALA A 310 -23.58 4.58 -7.34
C ALA A 310 -23.08 5.81 -6.57
N LEU A 311 -21.76 6.00 -6.47
CA LEU A 311 -21.19 7.19 -5.82
C LEU A 311 -21.61 8.50 -6.50
N THR A 312 -21.64 8.53 -7.84
CA THR A 312 -22.09 9.70 -8.62
C THR A 312 -23.56 10.03 -8.34
N ALA A 313 -24.42 9.00 -8.34
CA ALA A 313 -25.84 9.16 -8.03
C ALA A 313 -26.05 9.65 -6.60
N THR A 314 -25.33 9.10 -5.63
CA THR A 314 -25.38 9.52 -4.22
C THR A 314 -24.94 10.97 -4.04
N ARG A 315 -23.85 11.39 -4.70
CA ARG A 315 -23.40 12.79 -4.71
C ARG A 315 -24.46 13.74 -5.28
N ALA A 316 -25.07 13.37 -6.41
CA ALA A 316 -26.13 14.16 -7.01
C ALA A 316 -27.34 14.31 -6.08
N ALA A 317 -27.75 13.23 -5.42
CA ALA A 317 -28.83 13.26 -4.42
C ALA A 317 -28.48 14.13 -3.21
N ARG A 318 -27.24 14.10 -2.75
CA ARG A 318 -26.78 14.99 -1.66
C ARG A 318 -26.76 16.45 -2.08
N VAL A 319 -26.24 16.78 -3.25
CA VAL A 319 -26.28 18.15 -3.79
C VAL A 319 -27.71 18.68 -3.81
N ALA A 320 -28.66 17.89 -4.31
CA ALA A 320 -30.06 18.27 -4.36
C ALA A 320 -30.69 18.52 -2.99
N ARG A 321 -30.26 17.80 -1.95
CA ARG A 321 -30.80 17.88 -0.59
C ARG A 321 -30.07 18.90 0.28
N THR A 322 -28.75 19.02 0.16
CA THR A 322 -27.88 19.76 1.11
C THR A 322 -27.05 20.86 0.46
N GLY A 323 -26.96 20.90 -0.85
CA GLY A 323 -26.06 21.79 -1.58
C GLY A 323 -24.59 21.37 -1.60
N SER A 324 -24.21 20.27 -0.92
CA SER A 324 -22.84 19.71 -0.90
C SER A 324 -22.75 18.36 -1.59
N ALA A 325 -21.68 18.18 -2.39
CA ALA A 325 -21.36 16.90 -3.02
C ALA A 325 -20.53 15.96 -2.12
N GLN A 326 -20.09 16.43 -0.95
CA GLN A 326 -19.34 15.61 0.00
C GLN A 326 -20.22 14.49 0.56
N LEU A 327 -19.65 13.29 0.66
CA LEU A 327 -20.35 12.11 1.14
C LEU A 327 -20.20 11.96 2.67
N ASP A 328 -21.16 11.29 3.29
CA ASP A 328 -20.98 10.70 4.61
C ASP A 328 -20.52 9.27 4.45
N PHE A 329 -19.30 8.95 4.93
CA PHE A 329 -18.74 7.61 4.77
C PHE A 329 -19.62 6.53 5.41
N GLY A 330 -20.12 6.80 6.62
CA GLY A 330 -20.95 5.86 7.37
C GLY A 330 -22.32 5.61 6.75
N ALA A 331 -22.93 6.66 6.16
CA ALA A 331 -24.28 6.57 5.60
C ALA A 331 -24.32 6.30 4.09
N ASP A 332 -23.33 6.81 3.33
CA ASP A 332 -23.39 6.81 1.87
C ASP A 332 -22.43 5.79 1.22
N VAL A 333 -21.33 5.39 1.91
CA VAL A 333 -20.28 4.54 1.33
C VAL A 333 -20.22 3.18 2.01
N LEU A 334 -20.17 3.16 3.35
CA LEU A 334 -20.00 1.93 4.12
C LEU A 334 -21.12 0.90 3.87
N PRO A 335 -22.42 1.25 3.78
CA PRO A 335 -23.46 0.28 3.48
C PRO A 335 -23.23 -0.42 2.12
N LEU A 336 -22.88 0.31 1.08
CA LEU A 336 -22.60 -0.26 -0.24
C LEU A 336 -21.37 -1.19 -0.22
N LEU A 337 -20.36 -0.86 0.60
CA LEU A 337 -19.19 -1.71 0.81
C LEU A 337 -19.57 -3.00 1.54
N LEU A 338 -20.43 -2.92 2.55
CA LEU A 338 -20.90 -4.10 3.30
C LEU A 338 -21.75 -5.01 2.42
N ASP A 339 -22.62 -4.46 1.56
CA ASP A 339 -23.39 -5.24 0.60
C ASP A 339 -22.48 -5.95 -0.41
N GLU A 340 -21.43 -5.29 -0.90
CA GLU A 340 -20.42 -5.90 -1.77
C GLU A 340 -19.74 -7.10 -1.10
N ILE A 341 -19.30 -6.92 0.15
CA ILE A 341 -18.65 -7.96 0.95
C ILE A 341 -19.60 -9.13 1.24
N ALA A 342 -20.83 -8.84 1.64
CA ALA A 342 -21.86 -9.85 1.90
C ALA A 342 -22.20 -10.63 0.63
N TYR A 343 -22.33 -9.97 -0.50
CA TYR A 343 -22.56 -10.61 -1.78
C TYR A 343 -21.46 -11.62 -2.12
N VAL A 344 -20.19 -11.22 -2.04
CA VAL A 344 -19.06 -12.10 -2.32
C VAL A 344 -19.01 -13.26 -1.31
N TYR A 345 -19.26 -12.98 -0.03
CA TYR A 345 -19.27 -14.00 1.03
C TYR A 345 -20.27 -15.11 0.75
N TYR A 346 -21.55 -14.75 0.60
CA TYR A 346 -22.62 -15.72 0.43
C TYR A 346 -22.59 -16.43 -0.94
N THR A 347 -22.24 -15.74 -2.01
CA THR A 347 -22.12 -16.38 -3.34
C THR A 347 -20.96 -17.35 -3.38
N THR A 348 -19.86 -17.05 -2.71
CA THR A 348 -18.71 -17.97 -2.61
C THR A 348 -19.06 -19.18 -1.75
N ALA A 349 -19.74 -18.99 -0.63
CA ALA A 349 -20.21 -20.10 0.22
C ALA A 349 -21.18 -21.05 -0.53
N HIS A 350 -22.13 -20.48 -1.29
CA HIS A 350 -23.07 -21.28 -2.08
C HIS A 350 -22.34 -22.10 -3.18
N ARG A 351 -21.35 -21.52 -3.86
CA ARG A 351 -20.53 -22.24 -4.84
C ARG A 351 -19.72 -23.37 -4.19
N ALA A 352 -19.11 -23.09 -3.03
CA ALA A 352 -18.34 -24.10 -2.31
C ALA A 352 -19.19 -25.31 -1.91
N GLN A 353 -20.44 -25.10 -1.46
CA GLN A 353 -21.38 -26.19 -1.17
C GLN A 353 -21.76 -27.00 -2.41
N ALA A 354 -21.89 -26.34 -3.57
CA ALA A 354 -22.20 -27.00 -4.83
C ALA A 354 -21.00 -27.75 -5.44
N GLY A 355 -19.83 -27.73 -4.82
CA GLY A 355 -18.60 -28.34 -5.36
C GLY A 355 -18.06 -27.64 -6.61
N VAL A 356 -18.48 -26.42 -6.88
CA VAL A 356 -18.09 -25.62 -8.04
C VAL A 356 -16.93 -24.70 -7.62
N GLY A 357 -15.70 -25.10 -7.90
CA GLY A 357 -14.54 -24.21 -7.76
C GLY A 357 -14.61 -23.05 -8.75
N THR A 358 -13.98 -21.93 -8.42
CA THR A 358 -14.00 -20.70 -9.25
C THR A 358 -13.27 -20.86 -10.59
N GLY A 359 -12.55 -21.95 -10.81
CA GLY A 359 -11.74 -22.17 -12.02
C GLY A 359 -10.60 -21.17 -12.23
N VAL A 360 -10.36 -20.27 -11.26
CA VAL A 360 -9.32 -19.25 -11.29
C VAL A 360 -7.99 -19.90 -10.94
N GLY A 361 -7.38 -20.63 -11.84
CA GLY A 361 -6.07 -21.24 -11.56
C GLY A 361 -5.66 -22.36 -12.51
N ALA A 362 -6.59 -22.89 -13.32
CA ALA A 362 -6.25 -23.83 -14.38
C ALA A 362 -6.75 -23.27 -15.71
N GLY A 363 -5.82 -22.96 -16.61
CA GLY A 363 -6.11 -22.50 -17.96
C GLY A 363 -6.75 -23.59 -18.84
N THR A 364 -7.86 -24.20 -18.39
CA THR A 364 -8.70 -25.07 -19.17
C THR A 364 -10.16 -24.80 -18.87
N GLU A 365 -10.84 -24.11 -19.77
CA GLU A 365 -12.29 -24.05 -19.88
C GLU A 365 -12.85 -25.46 -20.20
N THR A 366 -13.07 -26.28 -19.20
CA THR A 366 -13.92 -27.47 -19.33
C THR A 366 -14.63 -27.76 -18.01
N GLY A 367 -15.63 -26.96 -17.67
CA GLY A 367 -16.58 -27.25 -16.62
C GLY A 367 -17.94 -27.59 -17.21
N SER A 368 -18.37 -28.85 -17.04
CA SER A 368 -19.67 -29.34 -17.46
C SER A 368 -20.83 -28.48 -16.93
N GLY A 369 -21.64 -27.97 -17.84
CA GLY A 369 -22.67 -26.95 -17.65
C GLY A 369 -23.93 -27.32 -16.85
N VAL A 370 -23.87 -28.12 -15.79
CA VAL A 370 -25.07 -28.50 -15.02
C VAL A 370 -25.18 -27.77 -13.66
N GLY A 371 -24.08 -27.20 -13.13
CA GLY A 371 -24.09 -26.47 -11.84
C GLY A 371 -24.24 -24.93 -11.93
N THR A 372 -23.99 -24.32 -13.08
CA THR A 372 -23.90 -22.86 -13.25
C THR A 372 -25.26 -22.15 -13.12
N GLY A 373 -26.32 -22.74 -13.62
CA GLY A 373 -27.66 -22.11 -13.64
C GLY A 373 -28.27 -21.88 -12.23
N SER A 374 -27.98 -22.74 -11.25
CA SER A 374 -28.45 -22.57 -9.86
C SER A 374 -27.63 -21.49 -9.13
N ALA A 375 -26.31 -21.52 -9.28
CA ALA A 375 -25.43 -20.55 -8.67
C ALA A 375 -25.68 -19.13 -9.23
N ASP A 376 -25.89 -19.00 -10.53
CA ASP A 376 -26.18 -17.71 -11.17
C ASP A 376 -27.56 -17.18 -10.77
N ARG A 377 -28.54 -18.05 -10.53
CA ARG A 377 -29.86 -17.64 -10.02
C ARG A 377 -29.74 -17.11 -8.61
N PHE A 378 -29.11 -17.88 -7.71
CA PHE A 378 -28.90 -17.45 -6.33
C PHE A 378 -28.16 -16.10 -6.26
N ALA A 379 -27.10 -15.92 -7.06
CA ALA A 379 -26.34 -14.69 -7.12
C ALA A 379 -27.20 -13.48 -7.55
N ARG A 380 -28.07 -13.65 -8.56
CA ARG A 380 -29.02 -12.59 -8.98
C ARG A 380 -30.05 -12.28 -7.91
N ASP A 381 -30.67 -13.32 -7.31
CA ASP A 381 -31.70 -13.14 -6.30
C ASP A 381 -31.13 -12.46 -5.06
N LEU A 382 -29.89 -12.80 -4.66
CA LEU A 382 -29.17 -12.16 -3.56
C LEU A 382 -28.85 -10.68 -3.88
N ALA A 383 -28.35 -10.41 -5.08
CA ALA A 383 -28.08 -9.04 -5.49
C ALA A 383 -29.35 -8.18 -5.45
N ASP A 384 -30.47 -8.71 -5.93
CA ASP A 384 -31.76 -8.04 -5.89
C ASP A 384 -32.27 -7.77 -4.46
N HIS A 385 -32.06 -8.70 -3.52
CA HIS A 385 -32.39 -8.49 -2.09
C HIS A 385 -31.56 -7.38 -1.47
N LEU A 386 -30.23 -7.44 -1.65
CA LEU A 386 -29.31 -6.43 -1.11
C LEU A 386 -29.57 -5.04 -1.71
N HIS A 387 -29.79 -4.92 -3.02
CA HIS A 387 -30.15 -3.63 -3.64
C HIS A 387 -31.44 -3.02 -3.10
N ARG A 388 -32.39 -3.84 -2.62
CA ARG A 388 -33.62 -3.35 -2.01
C ARG A 388 -33.51 -3.12 -0.51
N GLY A 389 -32.34 -3.36 0.09
CA GLY A 389 -32.13 -3.32 1.54
C GLY A 389 -32.96 -4.35 2.29
N GLN A 390 -33.25 -5.51 1.67
CA GLN A 390 -34.02 -6.59 2.25
C GLN A 390 -33.13 -7.58 2.98
N ASP A 391 -33.60 -8.10 4.10
CA ASP A 391 -32.89 -9.16 4.84
C ASP A 391 -32.80 -10.44 3.98
N PRO A 392 -31.60 -10.94 3.66
CA PRO A 392 -31.41 -12.12 2.84
C PRO A 392 -31.65 -13.45 3.59
N ALA A 393 -32.00 -13.46 4.88
CA ALA A 393 -32.05 -14.65 5.73
C ALA A 393 -32.94 -15.78 5.13
N ALA A 394 -34.12 -15.46 4.61
CA ALA A 394 -34.99 -16.44 3.99
C ALA A 394 -34.41 -17.04 2.71
N LEU A 395 -33.75 -16.21 1.88
CA LEU A 395 -33.05 -16.66 0.68
C LEU A 395 -31.86 -17.56 1.04
N LEU A 396 -31.07 -17.17 2.04
CA LEU A 396 -29.93 -17.96 2.55
C LEU A 396 -30.40 -19.33 3.06
N ALA A 397 -31.48 -19.37 3.81
CA ALA A 397 -32.06 -20.61 4.32
C ALA A 397 -32.49 -21.53 3.14
N SER A 398 -33.14 -20.99 2.14
CA SER A 398 -33.56 -21.75 0.95
C SER A 398 -32.38 -22.29 0.13
N ALA A 399 -31.24 -21.62 0.21
CA ALA A 399 -29.98 -22.01 -0.43
C ALA A 399 -29.11 -22.96 0.43
N GLY A 400 -29.60 -23.40 1.60
CA GLY A 400 -28.83 -24.27 2.51
C GLY A 400 -27.73 -23.54 3.29
N LEU A 401 -27.79 -22.21 3.38
CA LEU A 401 -26.82 -21.36 4.07
C LEU A 401 -27.33 -20.81 5.41
N ALA A 402 -28.39 -21.42 5.99
CA ALA A 402 -28.98 -20.93 7.23
C ALA A 402 -28.00 -20.93 8.42
N ASP A 403 -27.11 -21.92 8.47
CA ASP A 403 -26.11 -22.08 9.54
C ASP A 403 -24.82 -21.27 9.31
N LEU A 404 -24.68 -20.62 8.15
CA LEU A 404 -23.53 -19.79 7.87
C LEU A 404 -23.62 -18.49 8.69
N PRO A 405 -22.65 -18.19 9.58
CA PRO A 405 -22.70 -16.97 10.35
C PRO A 405 -22.68 -15.73 9.46
N PRO A 406 -23.41 -14.66 9.80
CA PRO A 406 -23.38 -13.42 9.06
C PRO A 406 -21.97 -12.83 9.14
N ILE A 407 -21.52 -12.21 8.03
CA ILE A 407 -20.23 -11.53 8.00
C ILE A 407 -20.32 -10.18 8.72
N ASP A 408 -19.62 -10.05 9.84
CA ASP A 408 -19.51 -8.82 10.63
C ASP A 408 -18.05 -8.39 10.73
N LEU A 409 -17.68 -7.34 10.01
CA LEU A 409 -16.30 -6.83 10.00
C LEU A 409 -15.86 -6.29 11.36
N LYS A 410 -16.77 -5.73 12.16
CA LYS A 410 -16.44 -5.21 13.49
C LYS A 410 -16.14 -6.34 14.45
N ALA A 411 -16.96 -7.40 14.45
CA ALA A 411 -16.74 -8.60 15.25
C ALA A 411 -15.43 -9.30 14.83
N LEU A 412 -15.17 -9.43 13.53
CA LEU A 412 -13.91 -9.99 13.01
C LEU A 412 -12.67 -9.17 13.42
N ALA A 413 -12.78 -7.85 13.44
CA ALA A 413 -11.68 -6.98 13.85
C ALA A 413 -11.47 -6.90 15.38
N ARG A 414 -12.47 -7.24 16.16
CA ARG A 414 -12.46 -7.14 17.64
C ARG A 414 -13.13 -8.34 18.29
N PRO A 415 -12.63 -9.57 18.07
CA PRO A 415 -13.31 -10.79 18.53
C PRO A 415 -13.35 -10.90 20.06
N PHE A 416 -12.55 -10.11 20.79
CA PHE A 416 -12.45 -10.13 22.24
C PHE A 416 -13.07 -8.89 22.92
N ALA A 417 -13.80 -8.02 22.19
CA ALA A 417 -14.23 -6.71 22.69
C ALA A 417 -15.01 -6.77 24.01
N ASP A 418 -15.95 -7.71 24.10
CA ASP A 418 -16.86 -7.85 25.23
C ASP A 418 -16.49 -9.03 26.15
N MET A 419 -15.30 -9.62 25.95
CA MET A 419 -14.87 -10.79 26.71
C MET A 419 -14.01 -10.40 27.91
N ARG A 420 -14.16 -11.19 29.01
CA ARG A 420 -13.23 -11.19 30.14
C ARG A 420 -12.70 -12.60 30.32
N PHE A 421 -11.45 -12.71 30.64
CA PHE A 421 -10.76 -13.99 30.77
C PHE A 421 -10.41 -14.25 32.24
N ASP A 422 -10.39 -15.51 32.64
CA ASP A 422 -10.03 -15.89 34.03
C ASP A 422 -8.51 -15.82 34.26
N GLY A 423 -7.71 -15.62 33.20
CA GLY A 423 -6.24 -15.49 33.27
C GLY A 423 -5.58 -15.61 31.91
N THR A 424 -4.26 -15.58 31.92
CA THR A 424 -3.43 -15.63 30.70
C THR A 424 -3.60 -16.92 29.91
N ASP A 425 -3.74 -18.07 30.56
CA ASP A 425 -3.93 -19.36 29.87
C ASP A 425 -5.28 -19.46 29.18
N ALA A 426 -6.35 -18.94 29.84
CA ALA A 426 -7.67 -18.86 29.22
C ALA A 426 -7.67 -17.96 27.97
N PHE A 427 -7.02 -16.80 28.06
CA PHE A 427 -6.87 -15.92 26.90
C PHE A 427 -6.02 -16.55 25.79
N ARG A 428 -4.87 -17.14 26.13
CA ARG A 428 -4.00 -17.84 25.17
C ARG A 428 -4.74 -18.93 24.41
N THR A 429 -5.48 -19.79 25.12
CA THR A 429 -6.28 -20.86 24.52
C THR A 429 -7.29 -20.30 23.53
N HIS A 430 -8.00 -19.24 23.91
CA HIS A 430 -9.00 -18.62 23.05
C HIS A 430 -8.37 -17.91 21.84
N LEU A 431 -7.25 -17.21 22.04
CA LEU A 431 -6.49 -16.57 20.96
C LEU A 431 -6.01 -17.62 19.92
N LEU A 432 -5.43 -18.72 20.39
CA LEU A 432 -4.98 -19.81 19.51
C LEU A 432 -6.15 -20.46 18.76
N THR A 433 -7.34 -20.55 19.36
CA THR A 433 -8.56 -21.02 18.65
C THR A 433 -8.92 -20.06 17.51
N VAL A 434 -9.02 -18.75 17.78
CA VAL A 434 -9.33 -17.74 16.76
C VAL A 434 -8.28 -17.72 15.64
N MET A 435 -6.99 -17.86 15.98
CA MET A 435 -5.91 -17.92 15.00
C MET A 435 -5.97 -19.18 14.14
N ARG A 436 -6.33 -20.33 14.73
CA ARG A 436 -6.50 -21.60 13.99
C ARG A 436 -7.65 -21.51 13.00
N ASP A 437 -8.79 -21.00 13.43
CA ASP A 437 -9.95 -20.78 12.56
C ASP A 437 -9.59 -19.85 11.38
N ASP A 438 -8.84 -18.77 11.65
CA ASP A 438 -8.36 -17.87 10.60
C ASP A 438 -7.42 -18.56 9.61
N LEU A 439 -6.47 -19.35 10.11
CA LEU A 439 -5.55 -20.14 9.28
C LEU A 439 -6.29 -21.15 8.40
N ASP A 440 -7.31 -21.82 8.93
CA ASP A 440 -8.11 -22.76 8.15
C ASP A 440 -8.89 -22.04 7.04
N GLN A 441 -9.47 -20.87 7.32
CA GLN A 441 -10.09 -20.03 6.31
C GLN A 441 -9.06 -19.52 5.26
N ALA A 442 -7.86 -19.18 5.69
CA ALA A 442 -6.80 -18.73 4.79
C ALA A 442 -6.31 -19.85 3.84
N ARG A 443 -6.28 -21.10 4.31
CA ARG A 443 -5.94 -22.29 3.47
C ARG A 443 -6.96 -22.54 2.37
N LEU A 444 -8.25 -22.21 2.59
CA LEU A 444 -9.29 -22.29 1.53
C LEU A 444 -9.01 -21.33 0.37
N GLY A 445 -8.30 -20.25 0.63
CA GLY A 445 -7.86 -19.29 -0.39
C GLY A 445 -8.76 -18.06 -0.52
N ASN A 446 -8.32 -17.13 -1.39
CA ASN A 446 -8.96 -15.82 -1.57
C ASN A 446 -9.94 -15.75 -2.76
N ALA A 447 -10.30 -16.90 -3.35
CA ALA A 447 -11.32 -17.02 -4.38
C ALA A 447 -12.36 -18.10 -4.04
N ASP A 448 -11.94 -19.23 -3.46
CA ASP A 448 -12.81 -20.35 -3.10
C ASP A 448 -13.21 -20.33 -1.63
N GLY A 449 -12.41 -19.70 -0.74
CA GLY A 449 -12.71 -19.55 0.67
C GLY A 449 -13.66 -18.36 0.90
N PRO A 450 -14.90 -18.57 1.40
CA PRO A 450 -15.92 -17.53 1.52
C PRO A 450 -15.44 -16.30 2.29
N LEU A 451 -14.86 -16.51 3.49
CA LEU A 451 -14.38 -15.41 4.33
C LEU A 451 -13.25 -14.63 3.67
N LYS A 452 -12.20 -15.32 3.18
CA LYS A 452 -11.04 -14.63 2.61
C LYS A 452 -11.34 -14.00 1.25
N ALA A 453 -12.25 -14.56 0.45
CA ALA A 453 -12.74 -13.92 -0.78
C ALA A 453 -13.50 -12.62 -0.46
N ALA A 454 -14.36 -12.63 0.56
CA ALA A 454 -15.10 -11.45 1.00
C ALA A 454 -14.20 -10.36 1.58
N LEU A 455 -13.20 -10.72 2.40
CA LEU A 455 -12.25 -9.76 2.96
C LEU A 455 -11.30 -9.19 1.88
N ASP A 456 -11.00 -9.94 0.84
CA ASP A 456 -10.17 -9.48 -0.27
C ASP A 456 -10.84 -8.38 -1.10
N VAL A 457 -12.19 -8.27 -1.06
CA VAL A 457 -12.95 -7.15 -1.62
C VAL A 457 -12.44 -5.81 -1.10
N LEU A 458 -12.09 -5.71 0.20
CA LEU A 458 -11.50 -4.50 0.79
C LEU A 458 -10.24 -4.02 0.06
N ARG A 459 -9.48 -4.92 -0.56
CA ARG A 459 -8.34 -4.60 -1.43
C ARG A 459 -8.75 -4.25 -2.85
N ASP A 460 -9.64 -5.06 -3.40
CA ASP A 460 -9.96 -5.05 -4.82
C ASP A 460 -10.69 -3.78 -5.22
N ILE A 461 -11.53 -3.23 -4.34
CA ILE A 461 -12.33 -2.02 -4.62
C ILE A 461 -11.75 -0.73 -4.06
N ARG A 462 -10.49 -0.73 -3.59
CA ARG A 462 -9.84 0.48 -3.04
C ARG A 462 -9.93 1.69 -3.96
N ASN A 463 -9.87 1.47 -5.27
CA ASN A 463 -9.96 2.58 -6.23
C ASN A 463 -11.32 3.28 -6.20
N VAL A 464 -12.41 2.54 -5.95
CA VAL A 464 -13.74 3.12 -5.82
C VAL A 464 -13.88 3.85 -4.48
N VAL A 465 -13.32 3.29 -3.40
CA VAL A 465 -13.26 3.98 -2.11
C VAL A 465 -12.46 5.28 -2.23
N ARG A 466 -11.33 5.30 -2.95
CA ARG A 466 -10.58 6.53 -3.25
C ARG A 466 -11.43 7.57 -3.96
N ASP A 467 -12.22 7.18 -4.95
CA ASP A 467 -13.12 8.09 -5.64
C ASP A 467 -14.14 8.75 -4.69
N ALA A 468 -14.45 8.11 -3.54
CA ALA A 468 -15.28 8.70 -2.50
C ALA A 468 -14.52 9.63 -1.56
N VAL A 469 -13.26 9.33 -1.26
CA VAL A 469 -12.51 9.91 -0.12
C VAL A 469 -11.50 10.99 -0.55
N ASP A 470 -10.79 10.77 -1.66
CA ASP A 470 -9.67 11.61 -2.09
C ASP A 470 -10.10 13.08 -2.27
N PHE A 471 -9.17 14.00 -2.00
CA PHE A 471 -9.36 15.45 -2.17
C PHE A 471 -10.56 16.03 -1.41
N GLY A 472 -10.86 15.50 -0.22
CA GLY A 472 -11.95 15.99 0.61
C GLY A 472 -13.34 15.60 0.12
N GLY A 473 -13.48 14.44 -0.52
CA GLY A 473 -14.73 13.90 -1.00
C GLY A 473 -15.75 13.55 0.08
N LEU A 474 -15.31 13.50 1.35
CA LEU A 474 -16.17 13.28 2.53
C LEU A 474 -16.42 14.57 3.30
N LEU A 475 -17.52 14.61 4.04
CA LEU A 475 -17.77 15.62 5.07
C LEU A 475 -16.68 15.59 6.14
N PRO A 476 -16.18 16.73 6.65
CA PRO A 476 -15.15 16.81 7.69
C PRO A 476 -15.37 15.90 8.89
N ALA A 477 -16.54 15.95 9.51
CA ALA A 477 -16.86 15.10 10.67
C ALA A 477 -16.90 13.62 10.30
N SER A 478 -17.48 13.26 9.15
CA SER A 478 -17.53 11.87 8.69
C SER A 478 -16.15 11.33 8.31
N HIS A 479 -15.26 12.18 7.76
CA HIS A 479 -13.88 11.80 7.50
C HIS A 479 -13.15 11.43 8.80
N ALA A 480 -13.23 12.30 9.82
CA ALA A 480 -12.57 12.07 11.11
C ALA A 480 -13.15 10.88 11.87
N GLU A 481 -14.48 10.75 11.92
CA GLU A 481 -15.14 9.77 12.79
C GLU A 481 -15.36 8.42 12.12
N HIS A 482 -16.00 8.41 10.95
CA HIS A 482 -16.39 7.16 10.30
C HIS A 482 -15.24 6.55 9.50
N PHE A 483 -14.44 7.41 8.82
CA PHE A 483 -13.37 6.94 7.97
C PHE A 483 -12.06 6.73 8.75
N GLU A 484 -11.47 7.76 9.36
CA GLU A 484 -10.16 7.64 10.03
C GLU A 484 -10.22 6.84 11.33
N ARG A 485 -11.19 7.14 12.22
CA ARG A 485 -11.25 6.51 13.53
C ARG A 485 -11.77 5.07 13.46
N ASP A 486 -12.81 4.80 12.65
CA ASP A 486 -13.52 3.53 12.66
C ASP A 486 -13.11 2.60 11.51
N TYR A 487 -13.14 3.11 10.25
CA TYR A 487 -12.91 2.27 9.07
C TYR A 487 -11.43 1.95 8.85
N LEU A 488 -10.50 2.92 8.90
CA LEU A 488 -9.09 2.69 8.57
C LEU A 488 -8.44 1.61 9.43
N PRO A 489 -8.59 1.57 10.78
CA PRO A 489 -8.01 0.51 11.59
C PRO A 489 -8.59 -0.87 11.30
N MET A 490 -9.90 -0.95 11.05
CA MET A 490 -10.58 -2.18 10.67
C MET A 490 -10.11 -2.68 9.29
N ASN A 491 -10.07 -1.80 8.30
CA ASN A 491 -9.56 -2.12 6.97
C ASN A 491 -8.08 -2.54 6.99
N ALA A 492 -7.24 -1.86 7.77
CA ALA A 492 -5.83 -2.22 7.90
C ALA A 492 -5.65 -3.62 8.50
N LEU A 493 -6.45 -3.98 9.51
CA LEU A 493 -6.41 -5.31 10.13
C LEU A 493 -6.91 -6.41 9.19
N LEU A 494 -8.03 -6.19 8.49
CA LEU A 494 -8.72 -7.24 7.74
C LEU A 494 -8.25 -7.39 6.28
N SER A 495 -7.62 -6.36 5.68
CA SER A 495 -7.26 -6.37 4.26
C SER A 495 -5.77 -6.56 3.96
N ALA A 496 -4.88 -6.42 4.95
CA ALA A 496 -3.45 -6.28 4.73
C ALA A 496 -2.59 -7.42 5.32
N GLY A 497 -3.17 -8.55 5.67
CA GLY A 497 -2.52 -9.64 6.39
C GLY A 497 -1.16 -10.10 5.83
N PRO A 498 -0.33 -10.73 6.66
CA PRO A 498 0.93 -11.32 6.24
C PRO A 498 0.70 -12.63 5.47
N PRO A 499 1.76 -13.20 4.85
CA PRO A 499 1.72 -14.58 4.36
C PRO A 499 1.21 -15.55 5.43
N LEU A 500 0.49 -16.60 5.00
CA LEU A 500 -0.05 -17.66 5.87
C LEU A 500 1.04 -18.22 6.79
N GLU A 501 2.21 -18.53 6.23
CA GLU A 501 3.37 -19.07 6.96
C GLU A 501 3.74 -18.20 8.18
N ARG A 502 3.69 -16.89 8.07
CA ARG A 502 4.04 -15.96 9.16
C ARG A 502 3.08 -16.07 10.34
N VAL A 503 1.82 -16.29 10.07
CA VAL A 503 0.81 -16.51 11.13
C VAL A 503 0.96 -17.89 11.75
N GLU A 504 1.29 -18.91 10.97
CA GLU A 504 1.61 -20.24 11.48
C GLU A 504 2.86 -20.23 12.37
N GLN A 505 3.90 -19.50 11.98
CA GLN A 505 5.09 -19.28 12.80
C GLN A 505 4.76 -18.57 14.12
N LEU A 506 3.94 -17.50 14.08
CA LEU A 506 3.49 -16.82 15.29
C LEU A 506 2.63 -17.74 16.17
N TYR A 507 1.75 -18.54 15.58
CA TYR A 507 0.97 -19.53 16.29
C TYR A 507 1.87 -20.46 17.12
N ALA A 508 2.91 -21.01 16.48
CA ALA A 508 3.87 -21.89 17.15
C ALA A 508 4.63 -21.20 18.30
N LEU A 509 5.01 -19.93 18.12
CA LEU A 509 5.69 -19.16 19.17
C LEU A 509 4.77 -18.89 20.38
N ILE A 510 3.48 -18.61 20.14
CA ILE A 510 2.50 -18.40 21.21
C ILE A 510 2.19 -19.73 21.92
N ASP A 511 1.99 -20.81 21.18
CA ASP A 511 1.70 -22.14 21.71
C ASP A 511 2.84 -22.62 22.63
N GLN A 512 4.08 -22.36 22.25
CA GLN A 512 5.28 -22.76 23.02
C GLN A 512 5.70 -21.72 24.08
N GLY A 513 4.99 -20.60 24.22
CA GLY A 513 5.26 -19.59 25.26
C GLY A 513 6.51 -18.74 25.01
N VAL A 514 7.03 -18.66 23.79
CA VAL A 514 8.11 -17.74 23.39
C VAL A 514 7.56 -16.33 23.22
N VAL A 515 6.33 -16.23 22.73
CA VAL A 515 5.58 -14.97 22.58
C VAL A 515 4.32 -15.07 23.44
N ASP A 516 4.15 -14.10 24.33
CA ASP A 516 2.92 -13.86 25.05
C ASP A 516 2.17 -12.67 24.40
N VAL A 517 0.85 -12.77 24.28
CA VAL A 517 -0.02 -11.64 23.97
C VAL A 517 -0.75 -11.23 25.24
N ALA A 518 -0.56 -9.99 25.68
CA ALA A 518 -1.09 -9.51 26.95
C ALA A 518 -2.64 -9.48 27.01
N GLY A 519 -3.28 -9.29 25.85
CA GLY A 519 -4.74 -9.28 25.73
C GLY A 519 -5.28 -8.05 24.99
N PRO A 520 -6.62 -7.94 24.90
CA PRO A 520 -7.26 -6.74 24.35
C PRO A 520 -7.05 -5.55 25.30
N HIS A 521 -7.17 -4.34 24.74
CA HIS A 521 -6.97 -3.07 25.46
C HIS A 521 -5.64 -3.00 26.23
N THR A 522 -4.57 -3.63 25.68
CA THR A 522 -3.24 -3.61 26.31
C THR A 522 -2.77 -2.17 26.55
N ARG A 523 -2.32 -1.93 27.78
CA ARG A 523 -1.70 -0.68 28.21
C ARG A 523 -0.21 -0.86 28.37
N PHE A 524 0.54 0.14 27.92
CA PHE A 524 1.98 0.26 28.09
C PHE A 524 2.26 1.50 28.92
N ALA A 525 3.05 1.36 29.98
CA ALA A 525 3.35 2.41 30.92
C ALA A 525 4.79 2.27 31.44
N THR A 526 5.15 3.10 32.39
CA THR A 526 6.45 3.12 33.07
C THR A 526 6.24 2.95 34.56
N ASP A 527 7.17 2.27 35.23
CA ASP A 527 7.22 2.17 36.70
C ASP A 527 8.53 2.80 37.17
N GLU A 528 8.43 3.95 37.83
CA GLU A 528 9.58 4.68 38.39
C GLU A 528 10.22 3.93 39.58
N THR A 529 9.49 3.02 40.25
CA THR A 529 10.01 2.27 41.41
C THR A 529 10.96 1.17 40.98
N THR A 530 10.57 0.43 39.91
CA THR A 530 11.39 -0.67 39.38
C THR A 530 12.31 -0.19 38.25
N GLY A 531 12.07 0.97 37.68
CA GLY A 531 12.82 1.51 36.54
C GLY A 531 12.58 0.73 35.26
N THR A 532 11.39 0.10 35.09
CA THR A 532 11.04 -0.76 33.96
C THR A 532 9.82 -0.23 33.22
N PHE A 533 9.64 -0.65 31.95
CA PHE A 533 8.37 -0.53 31.28
C PHE A 533 7.39 -1.60 31.79
N THR A 534 6.10 -1.29 31.75
CA THR A 534 5.06 -2.24 32.13
C THR A 534 4.08 -2.46 30.99
N VAL A 535 3.58 -3.68 30.88
CA VAL A 535 2.56 -4.08 29.90
C VAL A 535 1.48 -4.93 30.59
N ALA A 536 0.21 -4.61 30.36
CA ALA A 536 -0.92 -5.36 30.95
C ALA A 536 -2.21 -5.16 30.16
N SER A 537 -3.14 -6.09 30.28
CA SER A 537 -4.53 -5.97 29.86
C SER A 537 -5.47 -6.13 31.05
N GLU A 538 -6.38 -5.17 31.25
CA GLU A 538 -7.39 -5.25 32.33
C GLU A 538 -8.42 -6.37 32.12
N GLN A 539 -8.55 -6.88 30.85
CA GLN A 539 -9.47 -7.98 30.54
C GLN A 539 -8.85 -9.36 30.81
N VAL A 540 -7.50 -9.41 31.07
CA VAL A 540 -6.76 -10.65 31.28
C VAL A 540 -5.96 -10.55 32.59
N PRO A 541 -6.54 -11.02 33.71
CA PRO A 541 -5.82 -11.06 34.99
C PRO A 541 -4.50 -11.85 34.86
N GLY A 542 -3.43 -11.36 35.50
CA GLY A 542 -2.11 -11.98 35.44
C GLY A 542 -1.30 -11.64 34.17
N SER A 543 -1.82 -10.81 33.26
CA SER A 543 -1.08 -10.37 32.07
C SER A 543 0.00 -9.32 32.33
N PHE A 544 0.11 -8.82 33.56
CA PHE A 544 1.12 -7.84 33.93
C PHE A 544 2.53 -8.42 33.73
N ALA A 545 3.37 -7.67 33.04
CA ALA A 545 4.79 -7.96 32.90
C ALA A 545 5.60 -6.68 32.95
N GLU A 546 6.81 -6.77 33.51
CA GLU A 546 7.86 -5.77 33.46
C GLU A 546 8.78 -6.06 32.30
N ALA A 547 9.23 -5.02 31.59
CA ALA A 547 10.12 -5.13 30.45
C ALA A 547 11.28 -4.12 30.51
N THR A 548 12.45 -4.56 30.08
CA THR A 548 13.65 -3.71 29.95
C THR A 548 13.76 -3.04 28.59
N ALA A 549 12.96 -3.47 27.63
CA ALA A 549 12.83 -2.80 26.35
C ALA A 549 11.35 -2.69 25.95
N LEU A 550 10.99 -1.56 25.36
CA LEU A 550 9.68 -1.33 24.73
C LEU A 550 9.88 -0.95 23.27
N ILE A 551 9.32 -1.76 22.36
CA ILE A 551 9.36 -1.54 20.92
C ILE A 551 7.98 -1.11 20.44
N ASP A 552 7.89 0.03 19.76
CA ASP A 552 6.68 0.38 19.01
C ASP A 552 6.76 -0.23 17.60
N ALA A 553 6.03 -1.31 17.38
CA ALA A 553 5.98 -2.01 16.09
C ALA A 553 4.88 -1.46 15.17
N ARG A 554 4.70 -0.14 15.15
CA ARG A 554 3.76 0.56 14.28
C ARG A 554 4.52 1.52 13.36
N ILE A 555 4.16 1.56 12.09
CA ILE A 555 4.71 2.57 11.18
C ILE A 555 3.99 3.90 11.47
N PRO A 556 4.73 5.00 11.70
CA PRO A 556 4.13 6.31 11.91
C PRO A 556 3.28 6.74 10.72
N THR A 557 2.10 7.28 11.01
CA THR A 557 1.25 7.89 9.99
C THR A 557 1.92 9.16 9.46
N PRO A 558 1.98 9.41 8.15
CA PRO A 558 2.50 10.66 7.62
C PRO A 558 1.76 11.87 8.20
N ASP A 559 2.54 12.86 8.66
CA ASP A 559 2.01 14.14 9.16
C ASP A 559 3.00 15.25 8.79
N LEU A 560 2.61 16.05 7.81
CA LEU A 560 3.45 17.12 7.27
C LEU A 560 3.89 18.13 8.34
N ALA A 561 3.00 18.48 9.27
CA ALA A 561 3.28 19.47 10.31
C ALA A 561 4.28 18.95 11.36
N ARG A 562 4.35 17.63 11.54
CA ARG A 562 5.22 16.95 12.52
C ARG A 562 6.46 16.32 11.89
N ASP A 563 6.62 16.38 10.57
CA ASP A 563 7.79 15.82 9.87
C ASP A 563 9.08 16.51 10.32
N THR A 564 10.06 15.72 10.75
CA THR A 564 11.35 16.23 11.26
C THR A 564 12.41 16.38 10.17
N SER A 565 12.13 16.01 8.94
CA SER A 565 13.11 16.11 7.84
C SER A 565 13.49 17.56 7.57
N PRO A 566 14.78 17.86 7.35
CA PRO A 566 15.22 19.23 7.04
C PRO A 566 14.49 19.82 5.83
N LEU A 567 14.22 19.02 4.82
CA LEU A 567 13.51 19.44 3.62
C LEU A 567 12.09 19.93 3.94
N VAL A 568 11.28 19.09 4.62
CA VAL A 568 9.88 19.44 4.91
C VAL A 568 9.78 20.61 5.86
N ARG A 569 10.61 20.67 6.90
CA ARG A 569 10.69 21.81 7.80
C ARG A 569 11.04 23.11 7.06
N ARG A 570 11.95 23.04 6.11
CA ARG A 570 12.31 24.18 5.29
C ARG A 570 11.18 24.61 4.37
N LEU A 571 10.53 23.67 3.69
CA LEU A 571 9.38 23.94 2.82
C LEU A 571 8.23 24.62 3.58
N LEU A 572 7.94 24.16 4.81
CA LEU A 572 6.93 24.78 5.69
C LEU A 572 7.33 26.19 6.12
N ALA A 573 8.59 26.37 6.57
CA ALA A 573 9.11 27.65 7.01
C ALA A 573 9.09 28.71 5.89
N ASP A 574 9.42 28.29 4.66
CA ASP A 574 9.40 29.14 3.46
C ASP A 574 7.99 29.28 2.86
N ARG A 575 6.95 28.68 3.47
CA ARG A 575 5.55 28.73 3.04
C ARG A 575 5.30 28.14 1.64
N LEU A 576 6.17 27.22 1.20
CA LEU A 576 6.08 26.55 -0.10
C LEU A 576 5.13 25.36 -0.12
N VAL A 577 4.71 24.91 1.05
CA VAL A 577 3.76 23.80 1.23
C VAL A 577 2.76 24.16 2.32
N ARG A 578 1.62 23.45 2.32
CA ARG A 578 0.62 23.49 3.38
C ARG A 578 0.04 22.10 3.63
N THR A 579 -0.53 21.91 4.81
CA THR A 579 -1.30 20.71 5.14
C THR A 579 -2.66 20.75 4.45
N PHE A 580 -3.06 19.65 3.87
CA PHE A 580 -4.39 19.49 3.29
C PHE A 580 -5.47 19.56 4.37
N THR A 581 -6.50 20.36 4.09
CA THR A 581 -7.61 20.60 5.02
C THR A 581 -8.92 20.37 4.28
N ILE A 582 -9.76 19.49 4.83
CA ILE A 582 -11.13 19.27 4.33
C ILE A 582 -12.02 20.37 4.91
N GLN A 583 -12.67 21.12 4.05
CA GLN A 583 -13.68 22.12 4.42
C GLN A 583 -15.06 21.64 3.99
N GLY A 584 -16.06 21.79 4.84
CA GLY A 584 -17.42 21.37 4.57
C GLY A 584 -18.45 22.13 5.40
N PRO A 585 -19.75 21.86 5.17
CA PRO A 585 -20.83 22.55 5.89
C PRO A 585 -20.84 22.23 7.39
N ASP A 586 -20.22 21.16 7.82
CA ASP A 586 -20.13 20.68 9.20
C ASP A 586 -18.80 21.04 9.90
N GLY A 587 -17.91 21.81 9.24
CA GLY A 587 -16.69 22.30 9.84
C GLY A 587 -15.45 22.14 8.98
N VAL A 588 -14.31 21.99 9.64
CA VAL A 588 -12.98 21.88 9.03
C VAL A 588 -12.22 20.75 9.71
N HIS A 589 -11.56 19.90 8.89
CA HIS A 589 -10.70 18.82 9.38
C HIS A 589 -9.32 18.93 8.74
N ALA A 590 -8.25 19.04 9.55
CA ALA A 590 -6.88 19.01 9.09
C ALA A 590 -6.38 17.56 9.06
N THR A 591 -5.88 17.10 7.91
CA THR A 591 -5.61 15.68 7.68
C THR A 591 -4.17 15.26 7.96
N GLY A 592 -3.23 16.19 7.96
CA GLY A 592 -1.78 15.90 8.04
C GLY A 592 -1.10 15.65 6.68
N GLY A 593 -1.84 15.46 5.59
CA GLY A 593 -1.30 15.25 4.25
C GLY A 593 -0.75 16.53 3.60
N LEU A 594 0.19 16.39 2.68
CA LEU A 594 0.64 17.48 1.81
C LEU A 594 -0.46 17.86 0.83
N ASP A 595 -0.86 19.14 0.80
CA ASP A 595 -1.89 19.62 -0.12
C ASP A 595 -1.36 19.67 -1.56
N VAL A 596 -2.05 18.98 -2.46
CA VAL A 596 -1.74 18.91 -3.89
C VAL A 596 -3.01 19.03 -4.74
N THR A 597 -2.87 19.51 -5.96
CA THR A 597 -3.98 19.49 -6.93
C THR A 597 -4.36 18.05 -7.29
N PRO A 598 -5.57 17.79 -7.83
CA PRO A 598 -5.78 16.64 -8.70
C PRO A 598 -4.67 16.55 -9.76
N ALA A 599 -4.54 15.38 -10.43
CA ALA A 599 -3.49 15.19 -11.43
C ALA A 599 -3.19 16.47 -12.24
N PRO A 600 -1.94 16.86 -12.38
CA PRO A 600 -0.70 16.10 -12.15
C PRO A 600 -0.07 16.27 -10.75
N PHE A 601 -0.83 16.52 -9.69
CA PHE A 601 -0.38 16.58 -8.29
C PHE A 601 0.63 17.70 -8.01
N ARG A 602 0.32 18.90 -8.48
CA ARG A 602 1.10 20.10 -8.17
C ARG A 602 0.97 20.45 -6.70
N VAL A 603 2.08 20.68 -6.05
CA VAL A 603 2.12 21.12 -4.65
C VAL A 603 1.50 22.52 -4.51
N LEU A 604 0.71 22.73 -3.47
CA LEU A 604 0.11 24.02 -3.15
C LEU A 604 0.93 24.75 -2.08
N ASP A 605 1.15 26.05 -2.30
CA ASP A 605 1.79 26.94 -1.32
C ASP A 605 0.85 27.26 -0.13
N ALA A 606 1.33 27.99 0.86
CA ALA A 606 0.55 28.34 2.04
C ALA A 606 -0.72 29.15 1.72
N GLU A 607 -0.78 29.85 0.59
CA GLU A 607 -1.94 30.60 0.08
C GLU A 607 -2.87 29.72 -0.78
N GLY A 608 -2.51 28.46 -1.05
CA GLY A 608 -3.31 27.54 -1.86
C GLY A 608 -3.10 27.70 -3.37
N ARG A 609 -2.03 28.35 -3.77
CA ARG A 609 -1.68 28.49 -5.18
C ARG A 609 -0.80 27.32 -5.63
N PRO A 610 -1.10 26.68 -6.77
CA PRO A 610 -0.29 25.57 -7.25
C PRO A 610 1.05 26.06 -7.79
N HIS A 611 2.13 25.44 -7.38
CA HIS A 611 3.44 25.63 -8.01
C HIS A 611 3.41 25.15 -9.46
N HIS A 612 4.06 25.89 -10.35
CA HIS A 612 4.12 25.52 -11.77
C HIS A 612 5.02 24.30 -12.04
N GLY A 613 6.04 24.08 -11.24
CA GLY A 613 7.07 23.05 -11.46
C GLY A 613 7.42 22.21 -10.23
N LEU A 614 6.61 22.23 -9.16
CA LEU A 614 6.80 21.38 -7.99
C LEU A 614 5.63 20.41 -7.87
N PHE A 615 5.93 19.10 -7.85
CA PHE A 615 4.98 18.01 -7.83
C PHE A 615 5.26 17.08 -6.65
N ALA A 616 4.25 16.34 -6.17
CA ALA A 616 4.45 15.32 -5.14
C ALA A 616 3.69 14.03 -5.48
N LEU A 617 4.28 12.88 -5.13
CA LEU A 617 3.71 11.57 -5.39
C LEU A 617 3.99 10.59 -4.25
N GLY A 618 3.02 9.73 -3.98
CA GLY A 618 3.14 8.66 -2.98
C GLY A 618 2.93 9.15 -1.55
N ILE A 619 3.72 8.65 -0.62
CA ILE A 619 3.54 8.84 0.83
C ILE A 619 3.35 10.31 1.26
N PRO A 620 4.08 11.30 0.73
CA PRO A 620 3.84 12.70 1.10
C PRO A 620 2.40 13.17 0.88
N THR A 621 1.68 12.55 -0.06
CA THR A 621 0.29 12.90 -0.39
C THR A 621 -0.76 12.03 0.34
N GLU A 622 -0.35 11.14 1.27
CA GLU A 622 -1.27 10.39 2.10
C GLU A 622 -2.17 11.36 2.87
N HIS A 623 -3.41 11.02 3.11
CA HIS A 623 -4.49 11.84 3.67
C HIS A 623 -5.07 12.93 2.74
N THR A 624 -4.34 13.43 1.74
CA THR A 624 -4.94 14.15 0.61
C THR A 624 -5.51 13.15 -0.37
N ARG A 625 -4.80 12.03 -0.52
CA ARG A 625 -5.18 10.84 -1.25
C ARG A 625 -5.02 9.63 -0.33
N TRP A 626 -5.98 8.74 -0.37
CA TRP A 626 -5.95 7.58 0.50
C TRP A 626 -5.13 6.42 -0.07
N PHE A 627 -4.44 5.71 0.81
CA PHE A 627 -3.71 4.47 0.55
C PHE A 627 -2.65 4.61 -0.56
N THR A 628 -1.78 5.60 -0.42
CA THR A 628 -0.67 5.84 -1.35
C THR A 628 0.48 4.86 -1.17
N GLN A 629 0.46 4.06 -0.11
CA GLN A 629 1.45 3.01 0.21
C GLN A 629 1.33 1.76 -0.68
N VAL A 630 0.43 1.75 -1.64
CA VAL A 630 0.23 0.60 -2.53
C VAL A 630 1.45 0.39 -3.41
N GLY A 631 1.85 -0.88 -3.53
CA GLY A 631 2.87 -1.30 -4.50
C GLY A 631 2.35 -1.24 -5.94
N SER A 632 3.26 -1.33 -6.88
CA SER A 632 2.92 -1.44 -8.29
C SER A 632 2.33 -2.82 -8.59
N SER A 633 1.32 -2.87 -9.43
CA SER A 633 0.71 -4.10 -9.93
C SER A 633 0.67 -4.09 -11.45
N ARG A 634 0.49 -5.25 -12.07
CA ARG A 634 0.47 -5.36 -13.54
C ARG A 634 -0.59 -4.45 -14.16
N PRO A 635 -0.30 -3.87 -15.34
CA PRO A 635 -1.29 -3.18 -16.16
C PRO A 635 -2.46 -4.10 -16.49
N GLY A 636 -3.66 -3.55 -16.60
CA GLY A 636 -4.88 -4.31 -16.93
C GLY A 636 -5.65 -4.85 -15.73
N THR A 637 -5.10 -4.81 -14.52
CA THR A 637 -5.81 -5.24 -13.29
C THR A 637 -6.82 -4.23 -12.74
N GLY A 638 -7.07 -3.13 -13.43
CA GLY A 638 -7.85 -1.99 -12.90
C GLY A 638 -7.15 -1.19 -11.79
N GLN A 639 -6.00 -1.64 -11.31
CA GLN A 639 -5.21 -0.99 -10.25
C GLN A 639 -4.09 -0.09 -10.80
N THR A 640 -4.16 0.31 -12.04
CA THR A 640 -3.11 1.06 -12.75
C THR A 640 -2.91 2.51 -12.28
N LEU A 641 -3.54 2.95 -11.18
CA LEU A 641 -3.32 4.31 -10.64
C LEU A 641 -1.84 4.58 -10.35
N PHE A 642 -1.08 3.55 -9.98
CA PHE A 642 0.35 3.69 -9.73
C PHE A 642 1.10 4.27 -10.93
N TYR A 643 0.85 3.74 -12.13
CA TYR A 643 1.49 4.19 -13.38
C TYR A 643 0.82 5.43 -13.95
N ARG A 644 -0.50 5.54 -13.88
CA ARG A 644 -1.25 6.71 -14.37
C ARG A 644 -0.85 7.97 -13.63
N ASP A 645 -0.69 7.90 -12.32
CA ASP A 645 -0.20 9.01 -11.50
C ASP A 645 1.22 9.42 -11.92
N ALA A 646 2.12 8.45 -12.08
CA ALA A 646 3.48 8.70 -12.52
C ALA A 646 3.53 9.27 -13.96
N ASP A 647 2.67 8.77 -14.85
CA ASP A 647 2.60 9.20 -16.25
C ASP A 647 2.09 10.64 -16.39
N THR A 648 1.08 11.04 -15.61
CA THR A 648 0.59 12.43 -15.61
C THR A 648 1.65 13.41 -15.12
N ILE A 649 2.47 13.01 -14.13
CA ILE A 649 3.62 13.82 -13.70
C ILE A 649 4.68 13.88 -14.81
N ALA A 650 5.04 12.72 -15.39
CA ALA A 650 6.04 12.67 -16.49
C ALA A 650 5.63 13.55 -17.67
N GLU A 651 4.35 13.56 -18.04
CA GLU A 651 3.81 14.47 -19.06
C GLU A 651 3.97 15.94 -18.65
N ALA A 652 3.57 16.28 -17.41
CA ALA A 652 3.67 17.63 -16.90
C ALA A 652 5.13 18.11 -16.77
N LEU A 653 6.09 17.21 -16.57
CA LEU A 653 7.52 17.51 -16.56
C LEU A 653 8.05 17.91 -17.94
N LEU A 654 7.48 17.46 -19.04
CA LEU A 654 7.93 17.73 -20.40
C LEU A 654 7.15 18.87 -21.07
N THR A 655 5.93 19.16 -20.65
CA THR A 655 5.07 20.19 -21.25
C THR A 655 5.63 21.60 -20.99
N SER A 656 5.78 22.44 -22.01
CA SER A 656 6.25 23.81 -21.85
C SER A 656 5.20 24.69 -21.14
N THR A 657 5.67 25.60 -20.27
CA THR A 657 4.81 26.48 -19.46
C THR A 657 4.19 27.65 -20.25
N ASP A 658 4.49 27.80 -21.54
CA ASP A 658 4.04 28.95 -22.34
C ASP A 658 2.55 28.92 -22.73
N THR A 659 1.81 27.84 -22.42
CA THR A 659 0.40 27.69 -22.84
C THR A 659 -0.62 28.04 -21.74
N THR A 660 -0.22 28.48 -20.54
CA THR A 660 -1.13 28.67 -19.39
C THR A 660 -1.53 30.12 -19.10
N ALA A 661 -1.31 31.06 -20.00
CA ALA A 661 -1.83 32.42 -19.86
C ALA A 661 -3.29 32.61 -20.33
N ALA A 662 -3.94 31.55 -20.84
CA ALA A 662 -5.28 31.66 -21.46
C ALA A 662 -6.41 30.93 -20.71
N ALA A 663 -6.18 30.39 -19.51
CA ALA A 663 -7.20 29.60 -18.79
C ALA A 663 -7.45 30.10 -17.35
N THR A 664 -7.38 31.41 -17.09
CA THR A 664 -7.73 31.95 -15.77
C THR A 664 -9.01 32.79 -15.87
N THR A 665 -10.10 32.21 -16.37
CA THR A 665 -11.48 32.61 -16.13
C THR A 665 -12.43 31.45 -16.46
N ALA A 666 -12.45 30.45 -15.60
CA ALA A 666 -13.59 29.55 -15.53
C ALA A 666 -13.94 29.33 -14.07
N THR A 667 -14.89 30.13 -13.61
CA THR A 667 -15.75 29.93 -12.45
C THR A 667 -16.03 28.46 -12.20
N ALA A 668 -16.04 28.10 -10.93
CA ALA A 668 -16.55 26.85 -10.41
C ALA A 668 -17.98 26.59 -10.93
N GLY A 669 -18.07 25.89 -12.04
CA GLY A 669 -19.26 25.35 -12.62
C GLY A 669 -19.03 23.88 -12.82
N VAL A 670 -19.79 23.08 -12.13
CA VAL A 670 -19.94 21.64 -12.34
C VAL A 670 -20.24 21.44 -13.84
N ARG A 671 -19.26 20.97 -14.60
CA ARG A 671 -19.51 20.44 -15.92
C ARG A 671 -20.12 19.04 -15.76
N THR A 672 -21.39 18.95 -15.99
CA THR A 672 -22.07 17.72 -16.37
C THR A 672 -21.65 17.40 -17.79
N ASP A 673 -20.63 16.58 -17.95
CA ASP A 673 -20.41 15.91 -19.22
C ASP A 673 -21.33 14.68 -19.26
N SER A 674 -22.52 14.95 -19.82
CA SER A 674 -23.36 13.90 -20.39
C SER A 674 -22.78 13.54 -21.76
N GLU A 675 -22.70 12.24 -22.01
CA GLU A 675 -22.41 11.60 -23.30
C GLU A 675 -20.93 11.57 -23.73
N ALA A 676 -20.26 10.47 -23.37
CA ALA A 676 -19.38 9.78 -24.29
C ALA A 676 -19.63 8.28 -24.15
N GLY A 677 -20.30 7.78 -25.16
CA GLY A 677 -20.70 6.40 -25.31
C GLY A 677 -19.51 5.46 -25.29
N ASP A 678 -19.80 4.33 -24.74
CA ASP A 678 -19.14 3.06 -24.94
C ASP A 678 -19.05 2.80 -26.47
N THR A 679 -17.90 3.07 -27.08
CA THR A 679 -17.60 2.59 -28.42
C THR A 679 -16.41 1.69 -28.36
N ALA A 680 -16.69 0.44 -28.61
CA ALA A 680 -15.83 -0.67 -28.92
C ALA A 680 -14.52 -0.27 -29.59
N ALA A 681 -13.44 -0.87 -29.10
CA ALA A 681 -12.18 -0.97 -29.79
C ALA A 681 -12.44 -1.60 -31.18
N ALA A 682 -12.36 -0.78 -32.20
CA ALA A 682 -12.45 -1.26 -33.59
C ALA A 682 -11.11 -1.91 -33.95
N ASP A 683 -11.17 -3.17 -34.26
CA ASP A 683 -10.19 -3.94 -35.02
C ASP A 683 -9.58 -3.11 -36.14
N ARG A 684 -8.28 -2.91 -36.10
CA ARG A 684 -7.51 -2.61 -37.30
C ARG A 684 -6.88 -3.92 -37.79
N PRO A 685 -7.20 -4.38 -39.02
CA PRO A 685 -6.59 -5.56 -39.57
C PRO A 685 -5.11 -5.28 -39.91
N LEU A 686 -4.21 -6.08 -39.39
CA LEU A 686 -2.84 -6.23 -39.89
C LEU A 686 -2.90 -6.67 -41.35
N ALA A 687 -2.40 -5.84 -42.26
CA ALA A 687 -2.21 -6.18 -43.66
C ALA A 687 -1.19 -7.31 -43.76
N ALA A 688 -1.65 -8.46 -44.17
CA ALA A 688 -0.82 -9.58 -44.60
C ALA A 688 -0.15 -9.21 -45.93
N ALA A 689 1.18 -9.02 -45.91
CA ALA A 689 1.99 -9.07 -47.12
C ALA A 689 2.32 -10.53 -47.41
N GLY A 690 1.54 -11.14 -48.25
CA GLY A 690 1.87 -12.42 -48.86
C GLY A 690 2.98 -12.26 -49.91
N THR A 691 4.02 -13.08 -49.81
CA THR A 691 4.78 -13.50 -50.98
C THR A 691 4.94 -15.00 -50.93
N ALA A 692 4.18 -15.61 -51.78
CA ALA A 692 4.44 -16.96 -52.29
C ALA A 692 5.73 -16.98 -53.12
N ARG A 693 6.62 -17.92 -52.90
CA ARG A 693 7.34 -18.62 -53.98
C ARG A 693 7.73 -20.01 -53.54
N SER A 694 7.33 -20.88 -54.36
CA SER A 694 7.51 -22.29 -54.56
C SER A 694 8.92 -22.79 -54.81
N THR A 695 9.07 -24.11 -54.59
CA THR A 695 9.95 -25.11 -55.24
C THR A 695 11.45 -25.07 -54.88
N SER A 696 11.97 -25.98 -54.18
CA SER A 696 12.36 -27.38 -54.58
C SER A 696 12.65 -28.18 -53.28
#